data_a2f2bc4b8d4b43f1aa85d4bb46745ebc
#
_entry.id   a2f2bc4b8d4b43f1aa85d4bb46745ebc
#
_cell.length_a   1.000
_cell.length_b   1.000
_cell.length_c   1.000
_cell.angle_alpha   90.00
_cell.angle_beta   90.00
_cell.angle_gamma   90.00
#
_symmetry.space_group_name_H-M   'P 1'
#
loop_
_entity.id
_entity.type
_entity.pdbx_description
1 polymer ?
#
loop_
_entity_poly.entity_id
_entity_poly.type
_entity_poly.pdbx_seq_one_letter_code
_entity_poly.pdbx_strand_id
1 'polypeptide(L)'
;MCEWQAPDREVEQLVEGRHPDPFALLGPHEAAEGLVIRAFVPHAATLEAIEADGRVIVELARRDDAGFFEGLVPGRPAWARYRLRAGNLGGTWILDDPYSFGPVLGPMDDYLLVEGTHRALYERLGAHPCTHEGVEGVRFAVWAPNASRVSVVGDFNQWDGRRHQMRKRIDSGLWEIFAPAVGEGSIYKYEIVAADGRLLPLKADPFGFRGEFRPATGSVVARTDTFEWNDAAHIAVRSQGAAREKPMSIYEVHLGSWRRGEGNRFLTYDELADQLIGYVAWMGFTHIELLPISEHPLDASWGYQPIGLFAPTSRFGEPAGFARFVDRAHQAGLSVILDWVPAHFPTDIHGLAHFDGGPLYEHADPRRGFHPDWNTAIYDFGRREVANMLIANALFWLDRFHIDGLRVDAVASMLYLDYSRRDGEWAPNPDGSNDNKDAVAFLQRANETIYAEHPGTVVIAEESTSWAGVSQPVYAGGLGFGFKWNMGWMHDTLDYLSVSSVYRRWHHDRITFGLVYAFSENFVLPISHDEVVHGKGTVLTRMPGDDWQRFATVRAYYAMMWAYPGKKLLFMGQEFAQRGEWSEERSLDWHLIDMGPHHRGTQLLVREINQLYRDTVALHARDCDPEGFRWIVVDDREQSIFAWLRTGREGDAPVVMIANFTPVPRPNYRLGLPLAGRWREMLNTDAEIYGGSGMGNLGSVTAANAPAHGLPASAEVTLPPLATLYFTWEPGPAEPPLAKARRTVRKQTN
;
A
#
# COMPACT_ATOMS: atom_id res chain seq x y z
N MET A 1 -16.40 -2.49 -59.97
CA MET A 1 -16.40 -1.78 -58.69
C MET A 1 -15.94 -0.35 -58.98
N CYS A 2 -16.56 0.63 -58.35
CA CYS A 2 -16.03 2.00 -58.43
C CYS A 2 -14.72 2.08 -57.68
N GLU A 3 -13.75 2.94 -58.13
CA GLU A 3 -12.42 3.04 -57.51
C GLU A 3 -12.45 3.38 -55.98
N TRP A 4 -13.54 4.02 -55.52
CA TRP A 4 -13.72 4.40 -54.12
C TRP A 4 -14.31 3.30 -53.21
N GLN A 5 -14.85 2.20 -53.77
CA GLN A 5 -15.49 1.13 -52.99
C GLN A 5 -14.43 0.28 -52.27
N ALA A 6 -14.74 -0.11 -51.03
CA ALA A 6 -13.89 -1.02 -50.28
C ALA A 6 -13.76 -2.39 -50.97
N PRO A 7 -12.57 -2.99 -51.03
CA PRO A 7 -12.38 -4.36 -51.52
C PRO A 7 -13.21 -5.37 -50.68
N ASP A 8 -13.92 -6.28 -51.36
CA ASP A 8 -14.78 -7.27 -50.71
C ASP A 8 -14.04 -8.07 -49.63
N ARG A 9 -12.75 -8.37 -49.83
CA ARG A 9 -11.91 -9.06 -48.83
C ARG A 9 -11.73 -8.26 -47.56
N GLU A 10 -11.57 -6.94 -47.62
CA GLU A 10 -11.42 -6.06 -46.46
C GLU A 10 -12.74 -5.97 -45.68
N VAL A 11 -13.87 -5.88 -46.40
CA VAL A 11 -15.22 -5.92 -45.83
C VAL A 11 -15.44 -7.23 -45.07
N GLU A 12 -15.13 -8.39 -45.73
CA GLU A 12 -15.23 -9.71 -45.11
C GLU A 12 -14.38 -9.78 -43.83
N GLN A 13 -13.12 -9.34 -43.88
CA GLN A 13 -12.24 -9.33 -42.69
C GLN A 13 -12.80 -8.46 -41.55
N LEU A 14 -13.39 -7.32 -41.89
CA LEU A 14 -13.98 -6.42 -40.91
C LEU A 14 -15.21 -7.02 -40.21
N VAL A 15 -16.16 -7.52 -40.98
CA VAL A 15 -17.42 -8.07 -40.45
C VAL A 15 -17.20 -9.35 -39.63
N GLU A 16 -16.10 -10.07 -39.92
CA GLU A 16 -15.64 -11.20 -39.13
C GLU A 16 -14.77 -10.82 -37.93
N GLY A 17 -14.46 -9.52 -37.77
CA GLY A 17 -13.61 -9.02 -36.71
C GLY A 17 -12.15 -9.43 -36.82
N ARG A 18 -11.64 -9.61 -38.04
CA ARG A 18 -10.24 -10.01 -38.33
C ARG A 18 -9.44 -8.94 -39.08
N HIS A 19 -10.04 -7.76 -39.31
CA HIS A 19 -9.32 -6.67 -39.96
C HIS A 19 -8.19 -6.12 -39.07
N PRO A 20 -6.95 -5.99 -39.58
CA PRO A 20 -5.79 -5.61 -38.77
C PRO A 20 -5.78 -4.13 -38.37
N ASP A 21 -6.39 -3.26 -39.16
CA ASP A 21 -6.50 -1.83 -38.90
C ASP A 21 -7.88 -1.31 -39.34
N PRO A 22 -8.88 -1.32 -38.45
CA PRO A 22 -10.22 -0.85 -38.77
C PRO A 22 -10.28 0.64 -39.12
N PHE A 23 -9.34 1.46 -38.63
CA PHE A 23 -9.28 2.89 -38.96
C PHE A 23 -8.76 3.17 -40.36
N ALA A 24 -8.07 2.22 -41.00
CA ALA A 24 -7.72 2.33 -42.44
C ALA A 24 -8.94 2.10 -43.34
N LEU A 25 -10.01 1.47 -42.84
CA LEU A 25 -11.21 1.15 -43.61
C LEU A 25 -12.42 1.98 -43.21
N LEU A 26 -12.74 2.01 -41.90
CA LEU A 26 -13.90 2.72 -41.34
C LEU A 26 -13.61 4.21 -41.13
N GLY A 27 -14.69 5.00 -41.04
CA GLY A 27 -14.60 6.46 -40.90
C GLY A 27 -14.56 7.19 -42.24
N PRO A 28 -14.09 8.46 -42.22
CA PRO A 28 -13.98 9.33 -43.41
C PRO A 28 -12.63 9.13 -44.10
N HIS A 29 -12.65 8.89 -45.42
CA HIS A 29 -11.43 8.72 -46.23
C HIS A 29 -11.47 9.59 -47.48
N GLU A 30 -10.34 10.18 -47.83
CA GLU A 30 -10.20 10.91 -49.10
C GLU A 30 -10.14 9.96 -50.29
N ALA A 31 -10.90 10.27 -51.33
CA ALA A 31 -10.82 9.62 -52.61
C ALA A 31 -10.72 10.68 -53.72
N ALA A 32 -10.31 10.27 -54.92
CA ALA A 32 -10.15 11.19 -56.06
C ALA A 32 -11.45 11.97 -56.37
N GLU A 33 -12.60 11.39 -56.07
CA GLU A 33 -13.93 11.92 -56.40
C GLU A 33 -14.57 12.71 -55.26
N GLY A 34 -13.98 12.66 -54.04
CA GLY A 34 -14.52 13.31 -52.83
C GLY A 34 -14.24 12.57 -51.54
N LEU A 35 -15.13 12.74 -50.54
CA LEU A 35 -15.06 12.05 -49.24
C LEU A 35 -15.83 10.72 -49.32
N VAL A 36 -15.19 9.62 -48.97
CA VAL A 36 -15.86 8.32 -48.74
C VAL A 36 -16.09 8.15 -47.26
N ILE A 37 -17.33 7.83 -46.87
CA ILE A 37 -17.70 7.47 -45.50
C ILE A 37 -18.01 5.97 -45.46
N ARG A 38 -17.35 5.23 -44.55
CA ARG A 38 -17.57 3.82 -44.32
C ARG A 38 -17.87 3.58 -42.83
N ALA A 39 -18.93 2.82 -42.58
CA ALA A 39 -19.34 2.55 -41.20
C ALA A 39 -19.82 1.09 -41.02
N PHE A 40 -19.57 0.54 -39.85
CA PHE A 40 -20.07 -0.76 -39.42
C PHE A 40 -21.11 -0.57 -38.34
N VAL A 41 -22.39 -0.72 -38.71
CA VAL A 41 -23.54 -0.52 -37.80
C VAL A 41 -24.44 -1.75 -37.90
N PRO A 42 -24.15 -2.81 -37.10
CA PRO A 42 -24.98 -4.01 -37.02
C PRO A 42 -26.45 -3.67 -36.73
N HIS A 43 -27.37 -4.46 -37.30
CA HIS A 43 -28.82 -4.30 -37.12
C HIS A 43 -29.47 -3.07 -37.77
N ALA A 44 -28.68 -2.17 -38.42
CA ALA A 44 -29.22 -1.12 -39.24
C ALA A 44 -29.69 -1.69 -40.58
N ALA A 45 -30.88 -1.28 -41.05
CA ALA A 45 -31.37 -1.55 -42.39
C ALA A 45 -31.02 -0.40 -43.33
N THR A 46 -30.99 0.84 -42.84
CA THR A 46 -30.63 2.05 -43.56
C THR A 46 -29.62 2.85 -42.72
N LEU A 47 -28.70 3.54 -43.39
CA LEU A 47 -27.71 4.41 -42.75
C LEU A 47 -27.49 5.67 -43.59
N GLU A 48 -27.52 6.82 -42.94
CA GLU A 48 -27.26 8.13 -43.56
C GLU A 48 -26.18 8.85 -42.75
N ALA A 49 -25.26 9.52 -43.46
CA ALA A 49 -24.42 10.53 -42.84
C ALA A 49 -25.17 11.86 -42.84
N ILE A 50 -25.20 12.55 -41.70
CA ILE A 50 -25.93 13.80 -41.49
C ILE A 50 -25.05 14.89 -40.89
N GLU A 51 -25.39 16.15 -41.16
CA GLU A 51 -24.86 17.32 -40.48
C GLU A 51 -25.37 17.40 -39.02
N ALA A 52 -24.77 18.30 -38.23
CA ALA A 52 -25.20 18.56 -36.87
C ALA A 52 -26.66 19.04 -36.76
N ASP A 53 -27.17 19.72 -37.78
CA ASP A 53 -28.56 20.19 -37.90
C ASP A 53 -29.55 19.11 -38.37
N GLY A 54 -29.04 17.88 -38.65
CA GLY A 54 -29.85 16.74 -39.10
C GLY A 54 -30.05 16.64 -40.62
N ARG A 55 -29.49 17.58 -41.42
CA ARG A 55 -29.53 17.51 -42.88
C ARG A 55 -28.70 16.34 -43.39
N VAL A 56 -29.28 15.57 -44.31
CA VAL A 56 -28.60 14.43 -44.95
C VAL A 56 -27.46 14.91 -45.82
N ILE A 57 -26.27 14.36 -45.59
CA ILE A 57 -25.08 14.55 -46.42
C ILE A 57 -25.09 13.53 -47.56
N VAL A 58 -25.28 12.23 -47.19
CA VAL A 58 -25.31 11.12 -48.13
C VAL A 58 -26.03 9.92 -47.48
N GLU A 59 -26.77 9.17 -48.30
CA GLU A 59 -27.24 7.81 -47.92
C GLU A 59 -26.10 6.83 -48.17
N LEU A 60 -25.80 5.99 -47.18
CA LEU A 60 -24.76 4.99 -47.28
C LEU A 60 -25.35 3.67 -47.78
N ALA A 61 -24.82 3.12 -48.82
CA ALA A 61 -25.24 1.86 -49.40
C ALA A 61 -24.80 0.68 -48.51
N ARG A 62 -25.72 -0.22 -48.21
CA ARG A 62 -25.39 -1.46 -47.48
C ARG A 62 -24.66 -2.41 -48.41
N ARG A 63 -23.43 -2.80 -48.03
CA ARG A 63 -22.55 -3.70 -48.79
C ARG A 63 -22.53 -5.11 -48.25
N ASP A 64 -22.80 -5.27 -46.93
CA ASP A 64 -22.82 -6.56 -46.29
C ASP A 64 -23.97 -6.67 -45.28
N ASP A 65 -24.56 -7.86 -45.18
CA ASP A 65 -25.71 -8.12 -44.31
C ASP A 65 -25.38 -8.06 -42.81
N ALA A 66 -24.11 -8.16 -42.44
CA ALA A 66 -23.65 -7.93 -41.08
C ALA A 66 -23.72 -6.45 -40.65
N GLY A 67 -23.89 -5.52 -41.60
CA GLY A 67 -24.08 -4.09 -41.32
C GLY A 67 -22.91 -3.19 -41.75
N PHE A 68 -22.17 -3.55 -42.80
CA PHE A 68 -21.19 -2.66 -43.40
C PHE A 68 -21.85 -1.77 -44.45
N PHE A 69 -21.63 -0.45 -44.35
CA PHE A 69 -22.19 0.57 -45.20
C PHE A 69 -21.08 1.49 -45.75
N GLU A 70 -21.23 1.96 -46.98
CA GLU A 70 -20.31 2.95 -47.56
C GLU A 70 -21.03 3.91 -48.52
N GLY A 71 -20.49 5.13 -48.64
CA GLY A 71 -21.03 6.13 -49.56
C GLY A 71 -20.00 7.22 -49.91
N LEU A 72 -20.12 7.77 -51.11
CA LEU A 72 -19.27 8.84 -51.59
C LEU A 72 -19.99 10.20 -51.52
N VAL A 73 -19.29 11.21 -50.98
CA VAL A 73 -19.72 12.60 -50.91
C VAL A 73 -18.83 13.44 -51.83
N PRO A 74 -19.30 13.76 -53.06
CA PRO A 74 -18.47 14.48 -54.01
C PRO A 74 -18.05 15.87 -53.53
N GLY A 75 -16.75 16.19 -53.69
CA GLY A 75 -16.19 17.51 -53.38
C GLY A 75 -16.12 17.90 -51.91
N ARG A 76 -16.46 17.02 -50.98
CA ARG A 76 -16.38 17.30 -49.55
C ARG A 76 -14.99 16.93 -48.97
N PRO A 77 -14.38 17.78 -48.12
CA PRO A 77 -13.11 17.46 -47.47
C PRO A 77 -13.29 16.43 -46.35
N ALA A 78 -12.29 15.55 -46.14
CA ALA A 78 -12.32 14.45 -45.19
C ALA A 78 -12.46 14.88 -43.71
N TRP A 79 -11.98 16.06 -43.35
CA TRP A 79 -12.05 16.59 -41.97
C TRP A 79 -13.43 17.13 -41.55
N ALA A 80 -14.43 17.21 -42.50
CA ALA A 80 -15.75 17.73 -42.18
C ALA A 80 -16.51 16.72 -41.31
N ARG A 81 -16.90 17.15 -40.10
CA ARG A 81 -17.67 16.31 -39.17
C ARG A 81 -19.01 15.90 -39.74
N TYR A 82 -19.45 14.71 -39.34
CA TYR A 82 -20.77 14.16 -39.59
C TYR A 82 -21.21 13.32 -38.39
N ARG A 83 -22.50 13.01 -38.37
CA ARG A 83 -23.09 11.98 -37.49
C ARG A 83 -23.78 10.93 -38.37
N LEU A 84 -24.05 9.77 -37.79
CA LEU A 84 -24.79 8.71 -38.49
C LEU A 84 -26.21 8.64 -38.00
N ARG A 85 -27.16 8.59 -38.92
CA ARG A 85 -28.58 8.29 -38.63
C ARG A 85 -28.89 6.91 -39.18
N ALA A 86 -29.07 5.96 -38.27
CA ALA A 86 -29.38 4.57 -38.55
C ALA A 86 -30.89 4.31 -38.39
N GLY A 87 -31.42 3.40 -39.18
CA GLY A 87 -32.84 3.00 -39.12
C GLY A 87 -33.04 1.51 -39.31
N ASN A 88 -34.07 0.95 -38.66
CA ASN A 88 -34.57 -0.40 -38.88
C ASN A 88 -36.07 -0.46 -38.55
N LEU A 89 -36.66 -1.67 -38.52
CA LEU A 89 -38.08 -1.85 -38.22
C LEU A 89 -38.51 -1.36 -36.84
N GLY A 90 -37.56 -1.20 -35.90
CA GLY A 90 -37.81 -0.71 -34.55
C GLY A 90 -37.74 0.81 -34.42
N GLY A 91 -37.27 1.54 -35.42
CA GLY A 91 -37.18 2.99 -35.42
C GLY A 91 -35.88 3.53 -36.00
N THR A 92 -35.61 4.82 -35.70
CA THR A 92 -34.40 5.52 -36.11
C THR A 92 -33.64 6.02 -34.91
N TRP A 93 -32.29 6.01 -34.97
CA TRP A 93 -31.42 6.56 -33.92
C TRP A 93 -30.23 7.28 -34.54
N ILE A 94 -29.63 8.17 -33.77
CA ILE A 94 -28.44 8.93 -34.19
C ILE A 94 -27.28 8.51 -33.34
N LEU A 95 -26.10 8.32 -33.93
CA LEU A 95 -24.84 8.02 -33.26
C LEU A 95 -23.70 8.82 -33.86
N ASP A 96 -22.69 9.09 -33.06
CA ASP A 96 -21.40 9.58 -33.52
C ASP A 96 -20.55 8.37 -33.94
N ASP A 97 -19.82 8.51 -35.06
CA ASP A 97 -18.97 7.45 -35.57
C ASP A 97 -17.63 7.45 -34.84
N PRO A 98 -17.28 6.40 -34.05
CA PRO A 98 -16.02 6.37 -33.30
C PRO A 98 -14.79 6.40 -34.18
N TYR A 99 -14.91 5.99 -35.45
CA TYR A 99 -13.82 5.96 -36.42
C TYR A 99 -13.60 7.31 -37.13
N SER A 100 -14.45 8.29 -36.84
CA SER A 100 -14.27 9.66 -37.35
C SER A 100 -13.35 10.54 -36.49
N PHE A 101 -12.87 10.04 -35.36
CA PHE A 101 -12.02 10.77 -34.44
C PHE A 101 -10.53 10.43 -34.60
N GLY A 102 -9.70 11.45 -34.42
CA GLY A 102 -8.24 11.31 -34.42
C GLY A 102 -7.70 10.52 -33.22
N PRO A 103 -6.37 10.28 -33.18
CA PRO A 103 -5.71 9.63 -32.05
C PRO A 103 -5.91 10.40 -30.73
N VAL A 104 -6.04 9.67 -29.63
CA VAL A 104 -6.19 10.25 -28.28
C VAL A 104 -4.86 10.29 -27.50
N LEU A 105 -3.88 9.51 -27.94
CA LEU A 105 -2.51 9.50 -27.39
C LEU A 105 -1.54 10.22 -28.36
N GLY A 106 -0.49 10.82 -27.79
CA GLY A 106 0.54 11.51 -28.53
C GLY A 106 1.81 10.67 -28.76
N PRO A 107 2.70 11.09 -29.68
CA PRO A 107 3.98 10.40 -29.92
C PRO A 107 4.89 10.36 -28.67
N MET A 108 4.75 11.32 -27.76
CA MET A 108 5.49 11.35 -26.51
C MET A 108 5.06 10.21 -25.57
N ASP A 109 3.78 9.84 -25.56
CA ASP A 109 3.27 8.73 -24.76
C ASP A 109 3.88 7.40 -25.25
N ASP A 110 4.00 7.21 -26.58
CA ASP A 110 4.67 6.05 -27.17
C ASP A 110 6.15 5.98 -26.77
N TYR A 111 6.86 7.10 -26.91
CA TYR A 111 8.28 7.19 -26.60
C TYR A 111 8.55 6.87 -25.12
N LEU A 112 7.84 7.52 -24.19
CA LEU A 112 8.04 7.36 -22.77
C LEU A 112 7.67 5.94 -22.27
N LEU A 113 6.65 5.31 -22.88
CA LEU A 113 6.29 3.93 -22.54
C LEU A 113 7.42 2.96 -22.93
N VAL A 114 7.88 3.04 -24.19
CA VAL A 114 8.94 2.16 -24.70
C VAL A 114 10.27 2.35 -23.96
N GLU A 115 10.57 3.60 -23.57
CA GLU A 115 11.73 3.90 -22.74
C GLU A 115 11.58 3.39 -21.30
N GLY A 116 10.34 3.22 -20.81
CA GLY A 116 10.03 2.82 -19.46
C GLY A 116 10.11 3.95 -18.43
N THR A 117 9.81 5.18 -18.83
CA THR A 117 9.94 6.39 -18.00
C THR A 117 8.65 7.22 -17.90
N HIS A 118 7.52 6.68 -18.34
CA HIS A 118 6.23 7.36 -18.29
C HIS A 118 5.64 7.35 -16.87
N ARG A 119 6.00 8.30 -16.03
CA ARG A 119 5.62 8.36 -14.62
C ARG A 119 4.11 8.52 -14.38
N ALA A 120 3.44 9.31 -15.23
CA ALA A 120 1.99 9.51 -15.18
C ALA A 120 1.24 8.60 -16.16
N LEU A 121 1.64 7.34 -16.29
CA LEU A 121 1.05 6.39 -17.23
C LEU A 121 -0.45 6.16 -16.96
N TYR A 122 -0.87 6.23 -15.70
CA TYR A 122 -2.28 6.20 -15.28
C TYR A 122 -3.13 7.38 -15.78
N GLU A 123 -2.52 8.45 -16.29
CA GLU A 123 -3.26 9.53 -16.94
C GLU A 123 -3.50 9.25 -18.43
N ARG A 124 -2.89 8.23 -18.99
CA ARG A 124 -2.93 7.90 -20.41
C ARG A 124 -3.63 6.59 -20.70
N LEU A 125 -3.29 5.53 -19.96
CA LEU A 125 -3.91 4.21 -20.10
C LEU A 125 -5.15 4.11 -19.20
N GLY A 126 -6.04 3.19 -19.52
CA GLY A 126 -7.33 3.05 -18.86
C GLY A 126 -8.46 3.73 -19.62
N ALA A 127 -9.56 3.99 -18.91
CA ALA A 127 -10.77 4.63 -19.41
C ALA A 127 -10.92 6.03 -18.80
N HIS A 128 -10.83 7.06 -19.64
CA HIS A 128 -10.88 8.47 -19.19
C HIS A 128 -12.05 9.23 -19.82
N PRO A 129 -13.06 9.65 -19.07
CA PRO A 129 -14.05 10.61 -19.54
C PRO A 129 -13.38 11.90 -20.00
N CYS A 130 -13.64 12.33 -21.21
CA CYS A 130 -13.06 13.54 -21.78
C CYS A 130 -13.91 14.12 -22.92
N THR A 131 -13.63 15.37 -23.26
CA THR A 131 -14.11 15.98 -24.50
C THR A 131 -13.02 15.87 -25.56
N HIS A 132 -13.25 15.07 -26.60
CA HIS A 132 -12.32 14.91 -27.71
C HIS A 132 -12.91 15.49 -29.00
N GLU A 133 -12.18 16.40 -29.64
CA GLU A 133 -12.64 17.14 -30.83
C GLU A 133 -14.05 17.75 -30.67
N GLY A 134 -14.40 18.21 -29.46
CA GLY A 134 -15.68 18.89 -29.19
C GLY A 134 -16.85 17.93 -28.89
N VAL A 135 -16.61 16.63 -28.74
CA VAL A 135 -17.61 15.63 -28.37
C VAL A 135 -17.25 15.00 -27.01
N GLU A 136 -18.23 14.87 -26.14
CA GLU A 136 -18.07 14.17 -24.88
C GLU A 136 -18.10 12.65 -25.07
N GLY A 137 -17.23 11.95 -24.36
CA GLY A 137 -17.11 10.51 -24.42
C GLY A 137 -15.99 9.99 -23.52
N VAL A 138 -15.54 8.78 -23.79
CA VAL A 138 -14.45 8.13 -23.04
C VAL A 138 -13.34 7.74 -24.03
N ARG A 139 -12.12 8.13 -23.72
CA ARG A 139 -10.94 7.53 -24.35
C ARG A 139 -10.57 6.26 -23.63
N PHE A 140 -10.33 5.18 -24.39
CA PHE A 140 -9.81 3.91 -23.89
C PHE A 140 -8.42 3.70 -24.45
N ALA A 141 -7.48 3.26 -23.62
CA ALA A 141 -6.14 2.92 -24.05
C ALA A 141 -5.59 1.76 -23.22
N VAL A 142 -4.97 0.77 -23.90
CA VAL A 142 -4.40 -0.42 -23.27
C VAL A 142 -3.15 -0.88 -23.99
N TRP A 143 -2.21 -1.46 -23.24
CA TRP A 143 -0.98 -2.03 -23.78
C TRP A 143 -1.15 -3.54 -24.03
N ALA A 144 -1.07 -3.94 -25.31
CA ALA A 144 -1.20 -5.33 -25.76
C ALA A 144 -0.41 -5.55 -27.06
N PRO A 145 0.93 -5.49 -27.02
CA PRO A 145 1.78 -5.46 -28.22
C PRO A 145 1.65 -6.71 -29.09
N ASN A 146 1.39 -7.88 -28.50
CA ASN A 146 1.30 -9.15 -29.23
C ASN A 146 -0.12 -9.44 -29.77
N ALA A 147 -1.12 -8.63 -29.40
CA ALA A 147 -2.48 -8.81 -29.91
C ALA A 147 -2.56 -8.50 -31.42
N SER A 148 -3.35 -9.29 -32.16
CA SER A 148 -3.73 -9.00 -33.53
C SER A 148 -4.93 -8.06 -33.64
N ARG A 149 -5.81 -8.04 -32.61
CA ARG A 149 -6.95 -7.12 -32.44
C ARG A 149 -7.22 -6.88 -30.97
N VAL A 150 -7.55 -5.66 -30.63
CA VAL A 150 -8.15 -5.30 -29.34
C VAL A 150 -9.41 -4.48 -29.60
N SER A 151 -10.49 -4.79 -28.87
CA SER A 151 -11.74 -4.05 -28.90
C SER A 151 -12.20 -3.74 -27.50
N VAL A 152 -12.76 -2.56 -27.26
CA VAL A 152 -13.48 -2.28 -26.02
C VAL A 152 -14.93 -2.72 -26.15
N VAL A 153 -15.42 -3.48 -25.18
CA VAL A 153 -16.77 -4.01 -25.15
C VAL A 153 -17.48 -3.68 -23.84
N GLY A 154 -18.78 -3.45 -23.93
CA GLY A 154 -19.64 -3.11 -22.80
C GLY A 154 -21.09 -3.01 -23.22
N ASP A 155 -21.98 -2.61 -22.30
CA ASP A 155 -23.41 -2.46 -22.62
C ASP A 155 -23.65 -1.44 -23.75
N PHE A 156 -22.80 -0.40 -23.84
CA PHE A 156 -22.87 0.63 -24.88
C PHE A 156 -22.73 0.11 -26.32
N ASN A 157 -22.17 -1.08 -26.49
CA ASN A 157 -22.05 -1.73 -27.82
C ASN A 157 -22.55 -3.18 -27.83
N GLN A 158 -23.36 -3.58 -26.82
CA GLN A 158 -23.93 -4.91 -26.70
C GLN A 158 -22.90 -6.03 -26.58
N TRP A 159 -21.72 -5.69 -26.03
CA TRP A 159 -20.58 -6.61 -25.88
C TRP A 159 -20.06 -7.20 -27.21
N ASP A 160 -20.32 -6.51 -28.33
CA ASP A 160 -19.87 -6.92 -29.67
C ASP A 160 -18.53 -6.27 -30.02
N GLY A 161 -17.44 -7.04 -29.95
CA GLY A 161 -16.07 -6.58 -30.21
C GLY A 161 -15.80 -6.11 -31.65
N ARG A 162 -16.74 -6.30 -32.59
CA ARG A 162 -16.62 -5.79 -33.94
C ARG A 162 -16.94 -4.29 -34.05
N ARG A 163 -17.62 -3.73 -33.04
CA ARG A 163 -18.17 -2.35 -33.10
C ARG A 163 -17.22 -1.27 -32.63
N HIS A 164 -16.28 -1.58 -31.74
CA HIS A 164 -15.31 -0.64 -31.19
C HIS A 164 -13.92 -1.28 -31.20
N GLN A 165 -13.48 -1.70 -32.39
CA GLN A 165 -12.11 -2.17 -32.60
C GLN A 165 -11.16 -0.98 -32.49
N MET A 166 -10.10 -1.15 -31.69
CA MET A 166 -9.16 -0.08 -31.36
C MET A 166 -8.07 0.07 -32.42
N ARG A 167 -7.50 1.27 -32.51
CA ARG A 167 -6.34 1.59 -33.35
C ARG A 167 -5.07 1.11 -32.67
N LYS A 168 -4.24 0.34 -33.36
CA LYS A 168 -2.91 -0.05 -32.88
C LYS A 168 -1.88 1.04 -33.17
N ARG A 169 -1.13 1.40 -32.14
CA ARG A 169 0.09 2.22 -32.24
C ARG A 169 1.28 1.27 -32.37
N ILE A 170 1.82 1.16 -33.58
CA ILE A 170 2.76 0.09 -33.95
C ILE A 170 4.04 0.15 -33.14
N ASP A 171 4.58 1.36 -32.91
CA ASP A 171 5.88 1.56 -32.25
C ASP A 171 5.88 1.17 -30.76
N SER A 172 4.74 1.34 -30.06
CA SER A 172 4.59 1.09 -28.63
C SER A 172 3.80 -0.16 -28.28
N GLY A 173 2.99 -0.67 -29.22
CA GLY A 173 2.05 -1.75 -28.96
C GLY A 173 0.82 -1.32 -28.14
N LEU A 174 0.59 -0.03 -28.02
CA LEU A 174 -0.63 0.53 -27.45
C LEU A 174 -1.81 0.38 -28.40
N TRP A 175 -3.00 0.24 -27.84
CA TRP A 175 -4.26 0.29 -28.55
C TRP A 175 -5.11 1.39 -27.95
N GLU A 176 -5.79 2.17 -28.80
CA GLU A 176 -6.58 3.33 -28.39
C GLU A 176 -7.86 3.49 -29.20
N ILE A 177 -8.90 4.03 -28.56
CA ILE A 177 -10.12 4.50 -29.23
C ILE A 177 -10.79 5.58 -28.39
N PHE A 178 -11.44 6.56 -29.05
CA PHE A 178 -12.43 7.42 -28.43
C PHE A 178 -13.83 6.84 -28.68
N ALA A 179 -14.59 6.60 -27.64
CA ALA A 179 -15.95 6.13 -27.69
C ALA A 179 -16.93 7.26 -27.30
N PRO A 180 -17.57 7.93 -28.29
CA PRO A 180 -18.56 8.96 -28.00
C PRO A 180 -19.77 8.39 -27.31
N ALA A 181 -20.46 9.22 -26.52
CA ALA A 181 -21.67 8.86 -25.75
C ALA A 181 -21.48 7.76 -24.68
N VAL A 182 -20.26 7.33 -24.40
CA VAL A 182 -19.90 6.54 -23.24
C VAL A 182 -19.54 7.51 -22.10
N GLY A 183 -19.89 7.18 -20.87
CA GLY A 183 -19.68 8.06 -19.73
C GLY A 183 -19.27 7.32 -18.46
N GLU A 184 -19.09 8.09 -17.41
CA GLU A 184 -18.79 7.57 -16.08
C GLU A 184 -19.89 6.58 -15.62
N GLY A 185 -19.47 5.48 -14.95
CA GLY A 185 -20.33 4.39 -14.54
C GLY A 185 -20.53 3.30 -15.60
N SER A 186 -20.12 3.51 -16.86
CA SER A 186 -20.20 2.47 -17.89
C SER A 186 -19.30 1.29 -17.56
N ILE A 187 -19.82 0.07 -17.69
CA ILE A 187 -19.11 -1.18 -17.50
C ILE A 187 -18.46 -1.59 -18.81
N TYR A 188 -17.20 -2.02 -18.76
CA TYR A 188 -16.46 -2.45 -19.93
C TYR A 188 -15.41 -3.51 -19.64
N LYS A 189 -14.96 -4.17 -20.72
CA LYS A 189 -13.81 -5.08 -20.78
C LYS A 189 -13.08 -4.91 -22.10
N TYR A 190 -11.91 -5.55 -22.21
CA TYR A 190 -11.25 -5.70 -23.51
C TYR A 190 -11.50 -7.09 -24.08
N GLU A 191 -11.92 -7.14 -25.33
CA GLU A 191 -11.95 -8.34 -26.16
C GLU A 191 -10.67 -8.38 -26.98
N ILE A 192 -9.83 -9.40 -26.78
CA ILE A 192 -8.51 -9.50 -27.38
C ILE A 192 -8.43 -10.75 -28.26
N VAL A 193 -7.93 -10.59 -29.47
CA VAL A 193 -7.53 -11.68 -30.36
C VAL A 193 -6.01 -11.77 -30.33
N ALA A 194 -5.48 -12.92 -29.95
CA ALA A 194 -4.05 -13.18 -29.91
C ALA A 194 -3.41 -13.21 -31.30
N ALA A 195 -2.08 -13.17 -31.39
CA ALA A 195 -1.33 -13.22 -32.64
C ALA A 195 -1.62 -14.48 -33.49
N ASP A 196 -1.99 -15.59 -32.86
CA ASP A 196 -2.36 -16.84 -33.51
C ASP A 196 -3.84 -16.90 -33.97
N GLY A 197 -4.60 -15.83 -33.80
CA GLY A 197 -5.99 -15.69 -34.18
C GLY A 197 -7.00 -16.22 -33.15
N ARG A 198 -6.57 -16.70 -31.98
CA ARG A 198 -7.48 -17.13 -30.91
C ARG A 198 -8.15 -15.93 -30.24
N LEU A 199 -9.46 -16.01 -30.09
CA LEU A 199 -10.20 -15.10 -29.22
C LEU A 199 -9.94 -15.49 -27.76
N LEU A 200 -9.41 -14.54 -26.98
CA LEU A 200 -9.12 -14.74 -25.56
C LEU A 200 -10.38 -14.51 -24.69
N PRO A 201 -10.41 -15.02 -23.46
CA PRO A 201 -11.38 -14.58 -22.47
C PRO A 201 -11.36 -13.05 -22.32
N LEU A 202 -12.52 -12.45 -22.06
CA LEU A 202 -12.61 -11.00 -21.85
C LEU A 202 -11.72 -10.56 -20.68
N LYS A 203 -10.90 -9.54 -20.91
CA LYS A 203 -9.94 -9.02 -19.93
C LYS A 203 -10.49 -7.77 -19.23
N ALA A 204 -10.32 -7.69 -17.92
CA ALA A 204 -10.45 -6.43 -17.20
C ALA A 204 -9.33 -5.46 -17.61
N ASP A 205 -9.55 -4.17 -17.39
CA ASP A 205 -8.55 -3.17 -17.72
C ASP A 205 -7.43 -3.16 -16.67
N PRO A 206 -6.16 -3.35 -17.05
CA PRO A 206 -5.02 -3.25 -16.14
C PRO A 206 -4.88 -1.89 -15.45
N PHE A 207 -5.40 -0.82 -16.08
CA PHE A 207 -5.43 0.55 -15.57
C PHE A 207 -6.84 1.01 -15.20
N GLY A 208 -7.78 0.09 -14.98
CA GLY A 208 -9.12 0.41 -14.52
C GLY A 208 -9.10 1.05 -13.14
N PHE A 209 -9.83 2.16 -12.96
CA PHE A 209 -9.86 2.91 -11.68
C PHE A 209 -10.95 2.44 -10.73
N ARG A 210 -11.86 1.58 -11.19
CA ARG A 210 -12.92 0.96 -10.42
C ARG A 210 -13.26 -0.40 -10.99
N GLY A 211 -13.38 -1.42 -10.15
CA GLY A 211 -13.93 -2.73 -10.49
C GLY A 211 -15.44 -2.80 -10.23
N GLU A 212 -16.14 -3.68 -10.94
CA GLU A 212 -17.47 -4.11 -10.52
C GLU A 212 -17.39 -4.82 -9.17
N PHE A 213 -18.50 -4.75 -8.41
CA PHE A 213 -18.62 -5.55 -7.20
C PHE A 213 -18.70 -7.04 -7.56
N ARG A 214 -17.87 -7.85 -6.91
CA ARG A 214 -17.81 -9.30 -7.13
C ARG A 214 -19.19 -9.99 -6.96
N PRO A 215 -19.48 -11.08 -7.67
CA PRO A 215 -18.58 -11.88 -8.50
C PRO A 215 -18.36 -11.34 -9.91
N ALA A 216 -18.91 -10.18 -10.24
CA ALA A 216 -18.67 -9.54 -11.53
C ALA A 216 -17.18 -9.13 -11.66
N THR A 217 -16.69 -9.01 -12.91
CA THR A 217 -15.27 -8.86 -13.20
C THR A 217 -15.00 -7.79 -14.26
N GLY A 218 -15.94 -6.90 -14.50
CA GLY A 218 -15.77 -5.77 -15.42
C GLY A 218 -15.02 -4.61 -14.75
N SER A 219 -14.42 -3.78 -15.58
CA SER A 219 -13.95 -2.48 -15.18
C SER A 219 -15.08 -1.46 -15.33
N VAL A 220 -15.09 -0.44 -14.47
CA VAL A 220 -16.11 0.62 -14.50
C VAL A 220 -15.40 1.94 -14.80
N VAL A 221 -15.90 2.70 -15.77
CA VAL A 221 -15.40 4.04 -16.06
C VAL A 221 -15.59 4.92 -14.83
N ALA A 222 -14.50 5.42 -14.28
CA ALA A 222 -14.52 6.25 -13.08
C ALA A 222 -13.43 7.34 -13.16
N ARG A 223 -13.66 8.45 -12.45
CA ARG A 223 -12.68 9.53 -12.28
C ARG A 223 -12.01 9.42 -10.93
N THR A 224 -10.72 9.73 -10.88
CA THR A 224 -9.90 9.78 -9.64
C THR A 224 -9.28 11.15 -9.42
N ASP A 225 -9.56 12.11 -10.30
CA ASP A 225 -8.96 13.45 -10.35
C ASP A 225 -9.92 14.60 -9.96
N THR A 226 -11.12 14.27 -9.46
CA THR A 226 -12.17 15.26 -9.18
C THR A 226 -12.39 15.53 -7.69
N PHE A 227 -11.70 14.82 -6.82
CA PHE A 227 -11.85 15.01 -5.38
C PHE A 227 -11.14 16.30 -4.91
N GLU A 228 -11.83 17.12 -4.14
CA GLU A 228 -11.28 18.34 -3.55
C GLU A 228 -10.69 18.03 -2.17
N TRP A 229 -9.37 18.03 -2.08
CA TRP A 229 -8.61 17.72 -0.86
C TRP A 229 -8.59 18.88 0.14
N ASN A 230 -8.66 18.55 1.44
CA ASN A 230 -8.58 19.53 2.55
C ASN A 230 -7.36 19.25 3.44
N ASP A 231 -6.37 18.55 2.95
CA ASP A 231 -5.22 18.03 3.69
C ASP A 231 -3.90 18.78 3.44
N ALA A 232 -3.93 19.95 2.80
CA ALA A 232 -2.72 20.71 2.44
C ALA A 232 -1.77 20.95 3.62
N ALA A 233 -2.29 21.14 4.84
CA ALA A 233 -1.49 21.31 6.05
C ALA A 233 -0.73 20.02 6.40
N HIS A 234 -1.37 18.85 6.28
CA HIS A 234 -0.75 17.54 6.50
C HIS A 234 0.36 17.30 5.50
N ILE A 235 0.11 17.49 4.21
CA ILE A 235 1.10 17.35 3.14
C ILE A 235 2.31 18.26 3.36
N ALA A 236 2.09 19.51 3.79
CA ALA A 236 3.17 20.46 4.09
C ALA A 236 4.06 19.98 5.26
N VAL A 237 3.48 19.36 6.30
CA VAL A 237 4.23 18.77 7.42
C VAL A 237 4.98 17.51 6.98
N ARG A 238 4.35 16.66 6.17
CA ARG A 238 4.98 15.45 5.61
C ARG A 238 6.21 15.81 4.77
N SER A 239 6.09 16.76 3.86
CA SER A 239 7.17 17.16 2.94
C SER A 239 8.44 17.70 3.61
N GLN A 240 8.35 18.09 4.91
CA GLN A 240 9.52 18.47 5.69
C GLN A 240 10.46 17.28 6.00
N GLY A 241 10.01 16.04 5.77
CA GLY A 241 10.79 14.84 6.01
C GLY A 241 11.00 14.52 7.49
N ALA A 242 12.16 13.93 7.82
CA ALA A 242 12.58 13.55 9.18
C ALA A 242 11.79 12.37 9.80
N ALA A 243 11.26 11.45 9.00
CA ALA A 243 10.52 10.27 9.49
C ALA A 243 11.31 9.42 10.51
N ARG A 244 12.66 9.39 10.38
CA ARG A 244 13.54 8.67 11.32
C ARG A 244 13.52 9.25 12.73
N GLU A 245 13.32 10.57 12.86
CA GLU A 245 13.36 11.27 14.16
C GLU A 245 11.97 11.46 14.76
N LYS A 246 10.90 11.37 13.94
CA LYS A 246 9.51 11.54 14.39
C LYS A 246 8.99 10.24 15.02
N PRO A 247 8.04 10.34 15.96
CA PRO A 247 7.35 9.15 16.46
C PRO A 247 6.56 8.50 15.33
N MET A 248 6.69 7.19 15.18
CA MET A 248 5.93 6.37 14.24
C MET A 248 5.41 5.15 14.99
N SER A 249 4.13 5.17 15.29
CA SER A 249 3.36 4.07 15.85
C SER A 249 2.23 3.76 14.88
N ILE A 250 2.26 2.57 14.30
CA ILE A 250 1.43 2.15 13.18
C ILE A 250 0.34 1.21 13.69
N TYR A 251 -0.91 1.50 13.32
CA TYR A 251 -2.05 0.60 13.49
C TYR A 251 -2.32 -0.09 12.16
N GLU A 252 -1.91 -1.35 12.04
CA GLU A 252 -2.14 -2.18 10.86
C GLU A 252 -3.57 -2.71 10.87
N VAL A 253 -4.30 -2.56 9.77
CA VAL A 253 -5.73 -2.85 9.73
C VAL A 253 -6.20 -3.46 8.40
N HIS A 254 -6.98 -4.54 8.49
CA HIS A 254 -7.79 -5.06 7.40
C HIS A 254 -9.20 -4.44 7.47
N LEU A 255 -9.50 -3.54 6.55
CA LEU A 255 -10.76 -2.78 6.55
C LEU A 255 -12.01 -3.68 6.56
N GLY A 256 -11.93 -4.81 5.86
CA GLY A 256 -13.03 -5.75 5.71
C GLY A 256 -13.44 -6.51 6.98
N SER A 257 -12.60 -6.53 8.02
CA SER A 257 -12.85 -7.30 9.25
C SER A 257 -12.56 -6.54 10.55
N TRP A 258 -12.13 -5.29 10.46
CA TRP A 258 -12.00 -4.44 11.65
C TRP A 258 -13.36 -4.30 12.36
N ARG A 259 -14.40 -4.00 11.57
CA ARG A 259 -15.79 -4.02 12.01
C ARG A 259 -16.70 -4.33 10.82
N ARG A 260 -17.77 -5.09 11.06
CA ARG A 260 -18.82 -5.39 10.08
C ARG A 260 -20.12 -4.71 10.47
N GLY A 261 -20.93 -4.37 9.50
CA GLY A 261 -22.28 -3.88 9.69
C GLY A 261 -23.30 -4.97 9.93
N GLU A 262 -24.58 -4.60 10.03
CA GLU A 262 -25.70 -5.52 10.21
C GLU A 262 -25.71 -6.60 9.10
N GLY A 263 -25.99 -7.84 9.49
CA GLY A 263 -25.94 -8.98 8.56
C GLY A 263 -24.53 -9.35 8.08
N ASN A 264 -23.51 -8.97 8.80
CA ASN A 264 -22.10 -9.22 8.47
C ASN A 264 -21.62 -8.55 7.16
N ARG A 265 -22.29 -7.46 6.73
CA ARG A 265 -21.87 -6.71 5.54
C ARG A 265 -20.56 -5.95 5.78
N PHE A 266 -19.83 -5.65 4.72
CA PHE A 266 -18.73 -4.69 4.77
C PHE A 266 -19.27 -3.30 5.14
N LEU A 267 -18.45 -2.54 5.88
CA LEU A 267 -18.67 -1.10 6.03
C LEU A 267 -18.18 -0.38 4.77
N THR A 268 -18.82 0.73 4.45
CA THR A 268 -18.35 1.63 3.40
C THR A 268 -17.12 2.40 3.86
N TYR A 269 -16.34 2.98 2.91
CA TYR A 269 -15.22 3.87 3.25
C TYR A 269 -15.64 5.02 4.17
N ASP A 270 -16.83 5.58 3.96
CA ASP A 270 -17.36 6.65 4.81
C ASP A 270 -17.69 6.16 6.23
N GLU A 271 -18.35 5.00 6.38
CA GLU A 271 -18.62 4.38 7.69
C GLU A 271 -17.32 4.00 8.42
N LEU A 272 -16.31 3.52 7.68
CA LEU A 272 -14.97 3.25 8.21
C LEU A 272 -14.30 4.54 8.67
N ALA A 273 -14.38 5.60 7.89
CA ALA A 273 -13.85 6.91 8.28
C ALA A 273 -14.50 7.45 9.57
N ASP A 274 -15.82 7.27 9.71
CA ASP A 274 -16.56 7.68 10.93
C ASP A 274 -16.12 6.93 12.18
N GLN A 275 -15.76 5.65 12.06
CA GLN A 275 -15.53 4.79 13.21
C GLN A 275 -14.03 4.54 13.47
N LEU A 276 -13.25 4.20 12.43
CA LEU A 276 -11.86 3.79 12.57
C LEU A 276 -10.93 4.98 12.88
N ILE A 277 -11.08 6.08 12.14
CA ILE A 277 -10.18 7.24 12.28
C ILE A 277 -10.23 7.80 13.71
N GLY A 278 -11.44 8.00 14.23
CA GLY A 278 -11.61 8.49 15.62
C GLY A 278 -11.03 7.51 16.65
N TYR A 279 -11.18 6.21 16.42
CA TYR A 279 -10.62 5.19 17.30
C TYR A 279 -9.09 5.17 17.31
N VAL A 280 -8.46 5.18 16.13
CA VAL A 280 -6.99 5.14 15.99
C VAL A 280 -6.36 6.41 16.57
N ALA A 281 -6.96 7.58 16.32
CA ALA A 281 -6.52 8.84 16.90
C ALA A 281 -6.65 8.86 18.43
N TRP A 282 -7.77 8.33 18.98
CA TRP A 282 -7.97 8.18 20.42
C TRP A 282 -6.96 7.21 21.05
N MET A 283 -6.59 6.13 20.34
CA MET A 283 -5.56 5.19 20.75
C MET A 283 -4.15 5.79 20.72
N GLY A 284 -3.96 6.98 20.14
CA GLY A 284 -2.69 7.68 20.08
C GLY A 284 -1.71 7.16 19.03
N PHE A 285 -2.12 6.29 18.13
CA PHE A 285 -1.31 5.91 16.97
C PHE A 285 -1.07 7.11 16.06
N THR A 286 -0.02 7.07 15.28
CA THR A 286 0.35 8.15 14.35
C THR A 286 0.06 7.81 12.89
N HIS A 287 -0.03 6.53 12.59
CA HIS A 287 -0.24 6.01 11.23
C HIS A 287 -1.29 4.90 11.25
N ILE A 288 -2.03 4.81 10.14
CA ILE A 288 -2.86 3.65 9.78
C ILE A 288 -2.14 2.95 8.63
N GLU A 289 -1.86 1.66 8.74
CA GLU A 289 -1.39 0.84 7.63
C GLU A 289 -2.53 -0.06 7.18
N LEU A 290 -2.94 0.13 5.92
CA LEU A 290 -4.03 -0.63 5.33
C LEU A 290 -3.48 -1.89 4.67
N LEU A 291 -3.94 -3.08 5.06
CA LEU A 291 -3.75 -4.28 4.25
C LEU A 291 -4.23 -4.00 2.82
N PRO A 292 -3.75 -4.74 1.80
CA PRO A 292 -3.93 -4.35 0.42
C PRO A 292 -5.39 -4.04 0.07
N ILE A 293 -5.64 -2.83 -0.41
CA ILE A 293 -6.97 -2.37 -0.82
C ILE A 293 -7.14 -2.31 -2.34
N SER A 294 -6.13 -2.69 -3.12
CA SER A 294 -6.27 -2.86 -4.56
C SER A 294 -7.34 -3.90 -4.87
N GLU A 295 -8.10 -3.72 -5.97
CA GLU A 295 -9.16 -4.65 -6.31
C GLU A 295 -8.64 -6.08 -6.52
N HIS A 296 -9.29 -7.06 -5.89
CA HIS A 296 -8.87 -8.45 -5.86
C HIS A 296 -10.07 -9.40 -5.89
N PRO A 297 -9.94 -10.60 -6.50
CA PRO A 297 -11.08 -11.52 -6.71
C PRO A 297 -11.48 -12.28 -5.46
N LEU A 298 -10.54 -12.61 -4.58
CA LEU A 298 -10.72 -13.53 -3.46
C LEU A 298 -10.56 -12.82 -2.11
N ASP A 299 -11.57 -12.88 -1.23
CA ASP A 299 -11.49 -12.29 0.13
C ASP A 299 -10.42 -12.97 0.99
N ALA A 300 -10.31 -14.29 0.89
CA ALA A 300 -9.33 -15.07 1.64
C ALA A 300 -7.87 -14.79 1.23
N SER A 301 -7.62 -14.00 0.18
CA SER A 301 -6.29 -13.49 -0.14
C SER A 301 -5.93 -12.23 0.66
N TRP A 302 -6.86 -11.67 1.43
CA TRP A 302 -6.71 -10.43 2.22
C TRP A 302 -6.29 -9.21 1.38
N GLY A 303 -6.39 -9.32 0.05
CA GLY A 303 -5.93 -8.34 -0.91
C GLY A 303 -4.54 -8.60 -1.51
N TYR A 304 -3.79 -9.61 -1.06
CA TYR A 304 -2.46 -9.94 -1.57
C TYR A 304 -2.44 -10.59 -2.96
N GLN A 305 -3.61 -10.80 -3.58
CA GLN A 305 -3.72 -11.25 -4.96
C GLN A 305 -4.48 -10.22 -5.81
N PRO A 306 -3.91 -9.01 -6.03
CA PRO A 306 -4.58 -7.93 -6.74
C PRO A 306 -4.67 -8.20 -8.24
N ILE A 307 -5.80 -7.81 -8.86
CA ILE A 307 -6.00 -7.78 -10.30
C ILE A 307 -6.22 -6.36 -10.83
N GLY A 308 -6.72 -5.45 -10.00
CA GLY A 308 -6.94 -4.04 -10.34
C GLY A 308 -6.00 -3.15 -9.55
N LEU A 309 -4.75 -3.01 -10.01
CA LEU A 309 -3.70 -2.28 -9.31
C LEU A 309 -4.02 -0.80 -9.09
N PHE A 310 -4.82 -0.20 -9.98
CA PHE A 310 -5.19 1.22 -9.96
C PHE A 310 -6.61 1.46 -9.41
N ALA A 311 -7.25 0.46 -8.85
CA ALA A 311 -8.61 0.56 -8.32
C ALA A 311 -8.63 0.27 -6.81
N PRO A 312 -9.08 1.21 -5.96
CA PRO A 312 -9.51 0.88 -4.62
C PRO A 312 -10.65 -0.14 -4.69
N THR A 313 -10.59 -1.19 -3.86
CA THR A 313 -11.57 -2.28 -3.95
C THR A 313 -13.01 -1.80 -3.80
N SER A 314 -13.88 -2.27 -4.68
CA SER A 314 -15.31 -1.99 -4.70
C SER A 314 -16.08 -2.52 -3.47
N ARG A 315 -15.44 -3.36 -2.63
CA ARG A 315 -16.02 -3.90 -1.39
C ARG A 315 -16.50 -2.82 -0.43
N PHE A 316 -15.82 -1.71 -0.40
CA PHE A 316 -16.08 -0.61 0.55
C PHE A 316 -16.69 0.62 -0.14
N GLY A 317 -16.90 0.59 -1.46
CA GLY A 317 -17.51 1.66 -2.22
C GLY A 317 -16.70 2.16 -3.41
N GLU A 318 -16.86 3.43 -3.72
CA GLU A 318 -16.26 4.08 -4.88
C GLU A 318 -14.91 4.73 -4.55
N PRO A 319 -14.05 4.99 -5.56
CA PRO A 319 -12.76 5.66 -5.35
C PRO A 319 -12.85 7.00 -4.60
N ALA A 320 -13.88 7.80 -4.85
CA ALA A 320 -14.11 9.04 -4.11
C ALA A 320 -14.36 8.82 -2.61
N GLY A 321 -14.97 7.69 -2.23
CA GLY A 321 -15.12 7.30 -0.82
C GLY A 321 -13.77 7.03 -0.16
N PHE A 322 -12.86 6.36 -0.87
CA PHE A 322 -11.51 6.14 -0.36
C PHE A 322 -10.72 7.46 -0.23
N ALA A 323 -10.84 8.37 -1.21
CA ALA A 323 -10.22 9.69 -1.10
C ALA A 323 -10.73 10.46 0.15
N ARG A 324 -12.05 10.42 0.42
CA ARG A 324 -12.62 11.01 1.67
C ARG A 324 -12.09 10.35 2.93
N PHE A 325 -11.89 9.03 2.93
CA PHE A 325 -11.30 8.32 4.06
C PHE A 325 -9.90 8.84 4.37
N VAL A 326 -9.03 8.97 3.37
CA VAL A 326 -7.66 9.48 3.53
C VAL A 326 -7.66 10.94 3.96
N ASP A 327 -8.44 11.80 3.31
CA ASP A 327 -8.55 13.23 3.66
C ASP A 327 -8.96 13.42 5.14
N ARG A 328 -9.91 12.63 5.64
CA ARG A 328 -10.33 12.65 7.04
C ARG A 328 -9.28 12.10 8.00
N ALA A 329 -8.50 11.12 7.59
CA ALA A 329 -7.35 10.64 8.39
C ALA A 329 -6.31 11.76 8.54
N HIS A 330 -5.98 12.46 7.47
CA HIS A 330 -5.07 13.61 7.49
C HIS A 330 -5.57 14.74 8.37
N GLN A 331 -6.86 15.08 8.29
CA GLN A 331 -7.47 16.08 9.17
C GLN A 331 -7.43 15.68 10.65
N ALA A 332 -7.45 14.39 10.95
CA ALA A 332 -7.27 13.86 12.31
C ALA A 332 -5.79 13.78 12.75
N GLY A 333 -4.85 14.17 11.88
CA GLY A 333 -3.41 14.11 12.13
C GLY A 333 -2.81 12.70 12.02
N LEU A 334 -3.48 11.80 11.30
CA LEU A 334 -3.02 10.44 11.03
C LEU A 334 -2.48 10.35 9.60
N SER A 335 -1.31 9.74 9.44
CA SER A 335 -0.79 9.35 8.13
C SER A 335 -1.34 8.00 7.70
N VAL A 336 -1.45 7.77 6.39
CA VAL A 336 -1.95 6.52 5.82
C VAL A 336 -0.86 5.82 5.01
N ILE A 337 -0.54 4.60 5.40
CA ILE A 337 0.38 3.70 4.68
C ILE A 337 -0.47 2.65 3.95
N LEU A 338 -0.13 2.36 2.72
CA LEU A 338 -0.78 1.32 1.93
C LEU A 338 0.16 0.12 1.79
N ASP A 339 -0.35 -1.06 2.07
CA ASP A 339 0.32 -2.31 1.74
C ASP A 339 0.25 -2.53 0.23
N TRP A 340 1.41 -2.47 -0.44
CA TRP A 340 1.57 -2.50 -1.89
C TRP A 340 2.22 -3.81 -2.32
N VAL A 341 1.58 -4.50 -3.26
CA VAL A 341 1.96 -5.84 -3.73
C VAL A 341 2.51 -5.77 -5.16
N PRO A 342 3.76 -5.36 -5.37
CA PRO A 342 4.38 -5.34 -6.69
C PRO A 342 5.09 -6.65 -7.08
N ALA A 343 5.10 -7.64 -6.20
CA ALA A 343 5.87 -8.87 -6.39
C ALA A 343 5.19 -9.85 -7.34
N HIS A 344 3.88 -10.02 -7.24
CA HIS A 344 3.14 -11.07 -7.92
C HIS A 344 1.66 -10.70 -8.12
N PHE A 345 0.94 -11.51 -8.90
CA PHE A 345 -0.48 -11.35 -9.17
C PHE A 345 -1.15 -12.70 -9.45
N PRO A 346 -2.48 -12.85 -9.23
CA PRO A 346 -3.19 -14.11 -9.47
C PRO A 346 -3.34 -14.40 -10.96
N THR A 347 -3.55 -15.69 -11.29
CA THR A 347 -3.66 -16.16 -12.67
C THR A 347 -5.10 -16.26 -13.18
N ASP A 348 -6.02 -15.49 -12.60
CA ASP A 348 -7.40 -15.38 -13.05
C ASP A 348 -7.49 -15.02 -14.52
N ILE A 349 -8.36 -15.69 -15.27
CA ILE A 349 -8.44 -15.59 -16.75
C ILE A 349 -8.80 -14.18 -17.24
N HIS A 350 -9.49 -13.38 -16.41
CA HIS A 350 -9.87 -12.01 -16.72
C HIS A 350 -8.81 -10.98 -16.27
N GLY A 351 -7.78 -11.42 -15.55
CA GLY A 351 -6.68 -10.58 -15.03
C GLY A 351 -5.49 -10.46 -15.99
N LEU A 352 -4.32 -10.20 -15.41
CA LEU A 352 -3.08 -9.87 -16.13
C LEU A 352 -2.41 -11.07 -16.79
N ALA A 353 -2.59 -12.31 -16.25
CA ALA A 353 -1.91 -13.48 -16.77
C ALA A 353 -2.24 -13.75 -18.24
N HIS A 354 -1.21 -13.94 -19.05
CA HIS A 354 -1.32 -14.13 -20.50
C HIS A 354 -2.24 -13.09 -21.17
N PHE A 355 -2.07 -11.83 -20.80
CA PHE A 355 -3.03 -10.76 -21.10
C PHE A 355 -3.37 -10.64 -22.58
N ASP A 356 -2.36 -10.70 -23.45
CA ASP A 356 -2.51 -10.58 -24.92
C ASP A 356 -2.24 -11.91 -25.67
N GLY A 357 -2.33 -13.04 -24.95
CA GLY A 357 -2.17 -14.37 -25.51
C GLY A 357 -0.84 -15.05 -25.19
N GLY A 358 0.09 -14.34 -24.59
CA GLY A 358 1.38 -14.81 -24.11
C GLY A 358 1.78 -14.15 -22.79
N PRO A 359 2.94 -14.50 -22.23
CA PRO A 359 3.47 -13.85 -21.04
C PRO A 359 3.82 -12.38 -21.37
N LEU A 360 3.01 -11.45 -20.87
CA LEU A 360 3.16 -10.02 -21.09
C LEU A 360 3.66 -9.30 -19.83
N TYR A 361 2.94 -9.46 -18.75
CA TYR A 361 3.29 -8.87 -17.45
C TYR A 361 4.16 -9.79 -16.61
N GLU A 362 4.00 -11.10 -16.76
CA GLU A 362 4.81 -12.14 -16.12
C GLU A 362 6.05 -12.50 -16.95
N HIS A 363 7.09 -12.98 -16.24
CA HIS A 363 8.30 -13.49 -16.90
C HIS A 363 8.00 -14.79 -17.67
N ALA A 364 8.53 -14.92 -18.89
CA ALA A 364 8.23 -16.04 -19.80
C ALA A 364 8.75 -17.41 -19.31
N ASP A 365 9.86 -17.45 -18.57
CA ASP A 365 10.36 -18.68 -17.95
C ASP A 365 9.61 -18.93 -16.63
N PRO A 366 8.82 -20.01 -16.49
CA PRO A 366 8.06 -20.27 -15.27
C PRO A 366 8.93 -20.46 -14.03
N ARG A 367 10.22 -20.80 -14.19
CA ARG A 367 11.17 -20.86 -13.08
C ARG A 367 11.51 -19.48 -12.50
N ARG A 368 11.16 -18.40 -13.19
CA ARG A 368 11.28 -16.99 -12.75
C ARG A 368 9.93 -16.31 -12.65
N GLY A 369 8.92 -16.78 -13.39
CA GLY A 369 7.63 -16.12 -13.59
C GLY A 369 6.47 -16.71 -12.79
N PHE A 370 6.70 -17.69 -11.89
CA PHE A 370 5.61 -18.31 -11.14
C PHE A 370 6.03 -18.73 -9.73
N HIS A 371 5.22 -18.39 -8.73
CA HIS A 371 5.37 -18.81 -7.33
C HIS A 371 4.57 -20.09 -7.06
N PRO A 372 5.21 -21.24 -6.80
CA PRO A 372 4.51 -22.50 -6.52
C PRO A 372 3.66 -22.44 -5.24
N ASP A 373 4.18 -21.80 -4.19
CA ASP A 373 3.53 -21.75 -2.87
C ASP A 373 2.24 -20.92 -2.86
N TRP A 374 2.24 -19.82 -3.62
CA TRP A 374 1.10 -18.90 -3.67
C TRP A 374 0.22 -19.08 -4.91
N ASN A 375 0.67 -19.94 -5.85
CA ASN A 375 -0.01 -20.16 -7.14
C ASN A 375 -0.25 -18.83 -7.90
N THR A 376 0.75 -17.95 -7.92
CA THR A 376 0.70 -16.61 -8.52
C THR A 376 1.78 -16.44 -9.58
N ALA A 377 1.52 -15.59 -10.57
CA ALA A 377 2.53 -15.16 -11.53
C ALA A 377 3.44 -14.08 -10.91
N ILE A 378 4.71 -14.06 -11.34
CA ILE A 378 5.71 -13.06 -10.92
C ILE A 378 5.89 -12.07 -12.07
N TYR A 379 5.87 -10.77 -11.76
CA TYR A 379 6.12 -9.73 -12.75
C TYR A 379 7.51 -9.85 -13.39
N ASP A 380 7.58 -9.54 -14.69
CA ASP A 380 8.86 -9.41 -15.41
C ASP A 380 9.49 -8.04 -15.11
N PHE A 381 10.24 -7.94 -14.02
CA PHE A 381 10.91 -6.71 -13.59
C PHE A 381 11.95 -6.22 -14.60
N GLY A 382 12.47 -7.10 -15.46
CA GLY A 382 13.41 -6.75 -16.52
C GLY A 382 12.75 -6.10 -17.73
N ARG A 383 11.42 -6.27 -17.90
CA ARG A 383 10.68 -5.61 -18.95
C ARG A 383 10.37 -4.16 -18.57
N ARG A 384 10.88 -3.23 -19.35
CA ARG A 384 10.81 -1.79 -19.03
C ARG A 384 9.38 -1.28 -18.84
N GLU A 385 8.46 -1.71 -19.68
CA GLU A 385 7.05 -1.33 -19.64
C GLU A 385 6.37 -1.85 -18.36
N VAL A 386 6.70 -3.07 -17.93
CA VAL A 386 6.16 -3.66 -16.70
C VAL A 386 6.71 -2.93 -15.46
N ALA A 387 8.03 -2.75 -15.40
CA ALA A 387 8.65 -1.99 -14.32
C ALA A 387 8.11 -0.55 -14.26
N ASN A 388 7.89 0.09 -15.41
CA ASN A 388 7.28 1.41 -15.50
C ASN A 388 5.84 1.43 -15.02
N MET A 389 5.02 0.42 -15.36
CA MET A 389 3.65 0.28 -14.87
C MET A 389 3.62 0.19 -13.33
N LEU A 390 4.49 -0.62 -12.74
CA LEU A 390 4.55 -0.77 -11.28
C LEU A 390 4.99 0.53 -10.58
N ILE A 391 6.00 1.24 -11.12
CA ILE A 391 6.40 2.54 -10.58
C ILE A 391 5.26 3.56 -10.71
N ALA A 392 4.61 3.62 -11.88
CA ALA A 392 3.45 4.50 -12.08
C ALA A 392 2.29 4.13 -11.15
N ASN A 393 2.12 2.85 -10.79
CA ASN A 393 1.14 2.43 -9.81
C ASN A 393 1.46 2.93 -8.38
N ALA A 394 2.72 2.85 -7.95
CA ALA A 394 3.12 3.45 -6.69
C ALA A 394 2.84 4.96 -6.67
N LEU A 395 3.24 5.67 -7.72
CA LEU A 395 2.98 7.11 -7.86
C LEU A 395 1.48 7.45 -7.89
N PHE A 396 0.66 6.60 -8.52
CA PHE A 396 -0.79 6.78 -8.56
C PHE A 396 -1.42 6.84 -7.16
N TRP A 397 -1.04 5.93 -6.25
CA TRP A 397 -1.54 5.94 -4.89
C TRP A 397 -1.11 7.18 -4.12
N LEU A 398 0.13 7.62 -4.33
CA LEU A 398 0.70 8.81 -3.69
C LEU A 398 0.09 10.11 -4.25
N ASP A 399 -0.16 10.16 -5.56
CA ASP A 399 -0.61 11.36 -6.28
C ASP A 399 -2.14 11.53 -6.22
N ARG A 400 -2.89 10.44 -6.47
CA ARG A 400 -4.36 10.48 -6.56
C ARG A 400 -5.07 10.32 -5.22
N PHE A 401 -4.46 9.59 -4.30
CA PHE A 401 -5.05 9.32 -2.99
C PHE A 401 -4.23 9.87 -1.82
N HIS A 402 -3.20 10.66 -2.10
CA HIS A 402 -2.36 11.34 -1.10
C HIS A 402 -1.77 10.42 -0.02
N ILE A 403 -1.61 9.12 -0.32
CA ILE A 403 -1.03 8.14 0.60
C ILE A 403 0.34 8.61 1.10
N ASP A 404 0.63 8.44 2.40
CA ASP A 404 1.85 8.93 3.04
C ASP A 404 3.00 7.93 2.99
N GLY A 405 2.71 6.67 2.73
CA GLY A 405 3.72 5.63 2.66
C GLY A 405 3.24 4.36 1.99
N LEU A 406 4.20 3.55 1.59
CA LEU A 406 3.97 2.22 1.04
C LEU A 406 4.72 1.19 1.89
N ARG A 407 4.05 0.14 2.31
CA ARG A 407 4.71 -1.09 2.77
C ARG A 407 4.77 -2.04 1.59
N VAL A 408 5.97 -2.44 1.21
CA VAL A 408 6.20 -3.31 0.05
C VAL A 408 6.21 -4.75 0.51
N ASP A 409 5.21 -5.49 0.03
CA ASP A 409 4.98 -6.89 0.37
C ASP A 409 6.05 -7.80 -0.22
N ALA A 410 6.43 -8.83 0.54
CA ALA A 410 7.22 -9.98 0.10
C ALA A 410 8.51 -9.62 -0.65
N VAL A 411 9.24 -8.59 -0.22
CA VAL A 411 10.49 -8.14 -0.88
C VAL A 411 11.51 -9.27 -0.99
N ALA A 412 11.62 -10.16 0.01
CA ALA A 412 12.49 -11.33 -0.05
C ALA A 412 12.21 -12.21 -1.28
N SER A 413 10.93 -12.40 -1.65
CA SER A 413 10.55 -13.18 -2.82
C SER A 413 10.96 -12.55 -4.15
N MET A 414 11.14 -11.21 -4.15
CA MET A 414 11.61 -10.47 -5.31
C MET A 414 13.13 -10.57 -5.46
N LEU A 415 13.87 -10.52 -4.34
CA LEU A 415 15.35 -10.46 -4.33
C LEU A 415 16.02 -11.75 -4.73
N TYR A 416 15.40 -12.91 -4.51
CA TYR A 416 16.03 -14.20 -4.70
C TYR A 416 15.30 -15.07 -5.73
N LEU A 417 16.05 -15.52 -6.77
CA LEU A 417 15.53 -16.39 -7.84
C LEU A 417 15.14 -17.80 -7.34
N ASP A 418 15.72 -18.24 -6.24
CA ASP A 418 15.49 -19.54 -5.59
C ASP A 418 14.52 -19.46 -4.40
N TYR A 419 13.87 -18.31 -4.16
CA TYR A 419 12.92 -18.16 -3.06
C TYR A 419 11.83 -19.25 -3.10
N SER A 420 11.67 -19.99 -2.00
CA SER A 420 10.73 -21.10 -1.84
C SER A 420 10.82 -22.20 -2.92
N ARG A 421 11.98 -22.40 -3.53
CA ARG A 421 12.22 -23.38 -4.61
C ARG A 421 13.28 -24.38 -4.23
N ARG A 422 13.15 -25.58 -4.76
CA ARG A 422 14.15 -26.65 -4.60
C ARG A 422 15.22 -26.53 -5.67
N ASP A 423 16.33 -27.23 -5.45
CA ASP A 423 17.37 -27.36 -6.47
C ASP A 423 16.78 -27.90 -7.79
N GLY A 424 17.06 -27.18 -8.90
CA GLY A 424 16.54 -27.49 -10.22
C GLY A 424 15.19 -26.89 -10.58
N GLU A 425 14.47 -26.29 -9.63
CA GLU A 425 13.18 -25.61 -9.86
C GLU A 425 13.32 -24.11 -10.15
N TRP A 426 14.53 -23.58 -10.15
CA TRP A 426 14.84 -22.18 -10.43
C TRP A 426 15.96 -22.04 -11.47
N ALA A 427 16.09 -20.84 -12.04
CA ALA A 427 17.10 -20.55 -13.06
C ALA A 427 18.13 -19.54 -12.50
N PRO A 428 19.38 -19.99 -12.24
CA PRO A 428 20.44 -19.09 -11.75
C PRO A 428 20.82 -18.05 -12.81
N ASN A 429 21.50 -17.00 -12.37
CA ASN A 429 22.17 -16.07 -13.27
C ASN A 429 23.33 -16.77 -14.02
N PRO A 430 23.84 -16.19 -15.12
CA PRO A 430 24.98 -16.75 -15.84
C PRO A 430 26.25 -16.95 -14.99
N ASP A 431 26.40 -16.17 -13.92
CA ASP A 431 27.48 -16.28 -12.93
C ASP A 431 27.22 -17.30 -11.80
N GLY A 432 26.06 -17.99 -11.86
CA GLY A 432 25.63 -18.95 -10.86
C GLY A 432 24.98 -18.35 -9.61
N SER A 433 24.87 -17.02 -9.51
CA SER A 433 24.22 -16.35 -8.37
C SER A 433 22.70 -16.50 -8.41
N ASN A 434 22.06 -16.36 -7.24
CA ASN A 434 20.62 -16.45 -7.06
C ASN A 434 19.95 -15.06 -6.90
N ASP A 435 20.70 -13.97 -6.94
CA ASP A 435 20.13 -12.62 -6.82
C ASP A 435 19.31 -12.26 -8.05
N ASN A 436 18.10 -11.78 -7.87
CA ASN A 436 17.29 -11.25 -8.96
C ASN A 436 17.69 -9.81 -9.27
N LYS A 437 18.66 -9.64 -10.15
CA LYS A 437 19.24 -8.34 -10.52
C LYS A 437 18.21 -7.38 -11.11
N ASP A 438 17.22 -7.89 -11.83
CA ASP A 438 16.14 -7.09 -12.44
C ASP A 438 15.21 -6.52 -11.35
N ALA A 439 14.85 -7.32 -10.36
CA ALA A 439 14.05 -6.85 -9.23
C ALA A 439 14.81 -5.87 -8.35
N VAL A 440 16.10 -6.10 -8.10
CA VAL A 440 16.97 -5.14 -7.38
C VAL A 440 16.98 -3.78 -8.09
N ALA A 441 17.22 -3.76 -9.40
CA ALA A 441 17.22 -2.52 -10.20
C ALA A 441 15.85 -1.84 -10.21
N PHE A 442 14.76 -2.63 -10.27
CA PHE A 442 13.39 -2.12 -10.16
C PHE A 442 13.15 -1.44 -8.81
N LEU A 443 13.46 -2.12 -7.69
CA LEU A 443 13.24 -1.59 -6.34
C LEU A 443 14.04 -0.30 -6.10
N GLN A 444 15.30 -0.27 -6.52
CA GLN A 444 16.14 0.93 -6.43
C GLN A 444 15.52 2.10 -7.20
N ARG A 445 15.15 1.88 -8.47
CA ARG A 445 14.51 2.91 -9.31
C ARG A 445 13.16 3.36 -8.75
N ALA A 446 12.35 2.44 -8.23
CA ALA A 446 11.06 2.75 -7.62
C ALA A 446 11.25 3.67 -6.40
N ASN A 447 12.13 3.31 -5.47
CA ASN A 447 12.42 4.09 -4.27
C ASN A 447 12.96 5.48 -4.60
N GLU A 448 13.95 5.58 -5.51
CA GLU A 448 14.48 6.88 -5.95
C GLU A 448 13.40 7.76 -6.56
N THR A 449 12.54 7.18 -7.42
CA THR A 449 11.45 7.92 -8.07
C THR A 449 10.42 8.40 -7.06
N ILE A 450 9.98 7.53 -6.15
CA ILE A 450 8.99 7.88 -5.10
C ILE A 450 9.51 9.04 -4.24
N TYR A 451 10.74 8.96 -3.75
CA TYR A 451 11.28 10.03 -2.89
C TYR A 451 11.55 11.34 -3.64
N ALA A 452 11.85 11.27 -4.94
CA ALA A 452 12.05 12.46 -5.77
C ALA A 452 10.73 13.19 -6.06
N GLU A 453 9.64 12.45 -6.37
CA GLU A 453 8.34 13.03 -6.73
C GLU A 453 7.51 13.40 -5.48
N HIS A 454 7.60 12.60 -4.41
CA HIS A 454 6.81 12.76 -3.18
C HIS A 454 7.72 12.85 -1.93
N PRO A 455 8.36 14.01 -1.69
CA PRO A 455 9.24 14.19 -0.53
C PRO A 455 8.50 13.96 0.80
N GLY A 456 9.15 13.25 1.71
CA GLY A 456 8.59 12.94 3.03
C GLY A 456 7.72 11.70 3.10
N THR A 457 7.43 11.06 1.97
CA THR A 457 6.80 9.74 1.91
C THR A 457 7.69 8.69 2.58
N VAL A 458 7.09 7.63 3.11
CA VAL A 458 7.79 6.51 3.76
C VAL A 458 7.62 5.25 2.94
N VAL A 459 8.72 4.56 2.60
CA VAL A 459 8.65 3.24 1.95
C VAL A 459 9.29 2.22 2.88
N ILE A 460 8.52 1.20 3.25
CA ILE A 460 8.87 0.17 4.24
C ILE A 460 8.97 -1.17 3.53
N ALA A 461 10.08 -1.90 3.70
CA ALA A 461 10.24 -3.23 3.14
C ALA A 461 9.78 -4.31 4.13
N GLU A 462 8.94 -5.23 3.69
CA GLU A 462 8.85 -6.53 4.32
C GLU A 462 9.92 -7.44 3.73
N GLU A 463 11.04 -7.53 4.44
CA GLU A 463 12.19 -8.34 4.03
C GLU A 463 12.73 -9.11 5.24
N SER A 464 12.63 -10.44 5.19
CA SER A 464 12.90 -11.34 6.30
C SER A 464 14.29 -11.99 6.26
N THR A 465 15.06 -11.74 5.19
CA THR A 465 16.38 -12.36 4.99
C THR A 465 17.53 -11.49 5.52
N SER A 466 18.76 -11.95 5.32
CA SER A 466 19.97 -11.24 5.65
C SER A 466 20.47 -10.29 4.55
N TRP A 467 19.63 -9.90 3.58
CA TRP A 467 20.03 -8.95 2.56
C TRP A 467 20.47 -7.64 3.20
N ALA A 468 21.71 -7.22 2.88
CA ALA A 468 22.32 -6.06 3.49
C ALA A 468 21.92 -4.75 2.79
N GLY A 469 21.71 -3.69 3.58
CA GLY A 469 21.50 -2.34 3.04
C GLY A 469 20.12 -2.12 2.46
N VAL A 470 19.09 -2.84 2.93
CA VAL A 470 17.69 -2.64 2.49
C VAL A 470 17.28 -1.18 2.69
N SER A 471 17.55 -0.60 3.86
CA SER A 471 17.23 0.79 4.19
C SER A 471 18.39 1.79 3.97
N GLN A 472 19.45 1.35 3.29
CA GLN A 472 20.52 2.26 2.88
C GLN A 472 20.18 2.94 1.55
N PRO A 473 20.64 4.18 1.33
CA PRO A 473 20.45 4.88 0.07
C PRO A 473 21.07 4.13 -1.13
N VAL A 474 20.44 4.26 -2.29
CA VAL A 474 20.89 3.61 -3.53
C VAL A 474 22.33 4.00 -3.89
N TYR A 475 22.70 5.29 -3.76
CA TYR A 475 24.06 5.76 -4.02
C TYR A 475 25.14 5.13 -3.09
N ALA A 476 24.72 4.56 -1.96
CA ALA A 476 25.59 3.82 -1.04
C ALA A 476 25.54 2.29 -1.28
N GLY A 477 24.87 1.84 -2.35
CA GLY A 477 24.75 0.44 -2.71
C GLY A 477 23.54 -0.27 -2.09
N GLY A 478 22.65 0.45 -1.40
CA GLY A 478 21.42 -0.10 -0.80
C GLY A 478 20.25 -0.18 -1.77
N LEU A 479 19.10 -0.65 -1.26
CA LEU A 479 17.85 -0.73 -2.02
C LEU A 479 17.04 0.58 -1.96
N GLY A 480 17.36 1.51 -1.06
CA GLY A 480 16.74 2.82 -0.97
C GLY A 480 15.45 2.89 -0.16
N PHE A 481 15.05 1.83 0.55
CA PHE A 481 13.89 1.89 1.46
C PHE A 481 14.14 2.85 2.63
N GLY A 482 13.08 3.42 3.16
CA GLY A 482 13.17 4.24 4.37
C GLY A 482 13.33 3.39 5.63
N PHE A 483 12.60 2.26 5.67
CA PHE A 483 12.58 1.33 6.80
C PHE A 483 12.46 -0.12 6.32
N LYS A 484 12.75 -1.05 7.25
CA LYS A 484 12.59 -2.50 7.08
C LYS A 484 11.88 -3.08 8.30
N TRP A 485 10.98 -4.04 8.13
CA TRP A 485 10.42 -4.81 9.24
C TRP A 485 11.49 -5.65 9.91
N ASN A 486 11.55 -5.64 11.25
CA ASN A 486 12.47 -6.46 12.03
C ASN A 486 11.83 -7.80 12.40
N MET A 487 11.76 -8.72 11.44
CA MET A 487 11.17 -10.05 11.64
C MET A 487 11.98 -10.88 12.65
N GLY A 488 13.30 -10.74 12.68
CA GLY A 488 14.16 -11.44 13.65
C GLY A 488 13.84 -11.06 15.08
N TRP A 489 13.72 -9.77 15.37
CA TRP A 489 13.31 -9.27 16.68
C TRP A 489 11.93 -9.80 17.08
N MET A 490 10.99 -9.80 16.15
CA MET A 490 9.63 -10.28 16.40
C MET A 490 9.63 -11.76 16.80
N HIS A 491 10.30 -12.62 16.02
CA HIS A 491 10.42 -14.04 16.33
C HIS A 491 11.10 -14.29 17.68
N ASP A 492 12.27 -13.68 17.91
CA ASP A 492 13.06 -13.88 19.14
C ASP A 492 12.28 -13.48 20.41
N THR A 493 11.58 -12.34 20.35
CA THR A 493 10.84 -11.84 21.50
C THR A 493 9.59 -12.66 21.78
N LEU A 494 8.83 -13.04 20.77
CA LEU A 494 7.65 -13.91 20.91
C LEU A 494 8.03 -15.31 21.40
N ASP A 495 9.13 -15.87 20.90
CA ASP A 495 9.67 -17.14 21.34
C ASP A 495 10.10 -17.10 22.82
N TYR A 496 10.82 -16.03 23.24
CA TYR A 496 11.19 -15.86 24.64
C TYR A 496 9.96 -15.81 25.55
N LEU A 497 8.95 -15.06 25.15
CA LEU A 497 7.76 -14.85 25.98
C LEU A 497 6.83 -16.06 26.03
N SER A 498 6.84 -16.91 24.99
CA SER A 498 6.11 -18.18 24.98
C SER A 498 6.67 -19.22 25.96
N VAL A 499 7.94 -19.05 26.36
CA VAL A 499 8.56 -19.92 27.35
C VAL A 499 8.00 -19.64 28.75
N SER A 500 7.67 -20.69 29.49
CA SER A 500 7.28 -20.56 30.93
C SER A 500 8.33 -19.75 31.67
N SER A 501 7.89 -18.83 32.55
CA SER A 501 8.75 -17.90 33.29
C SER A 501 9.88 -18.59 34.06
N VAL A 502 9.66 -19.85 34.54
CA VAL A 502 10.66 -20.66 35.23
C VAL A 502 11.86 -21.01 34.34
N TYR A 503 11.64 -21.09 33.02
CA TYR A 503 12.66 -21.48 32.05
C TYR A 503 13.26 -20.30 31.29
N ARG A 504 12.74 -19.08 31.40
CA ARG A 504 13.21 -17.87 30.68
C ARG A 504 14.68 -17.55 30.92
N ARG A 505 15.22 -17.87 32.08
CA ARG A 505 16.63 -17.64 32.40
C ARG A 505 17.61 -18.33 31.45
N TRP A 506 17.21 -19.45 30.82
CA TRP A 506 18.03 -20.17 29.83
C TRP A 506 17.85 -19.65 28.39
N HIS A 507 16.93 -18.70 28.16
CA HIS A 507 16.62 -18.10 26.89
C HIS A 507 16.82 -16.58 26.88
N HIS A 508 17.55 -16.07 27.85
CA HIS A 508 17.75 -14.62 28.08
C HIS A 508 18.39 -13.90 26.88
N ASP A 509 19.26 -14.60 26.16
CA ASP A 509 19.93 -14.16 24.95
C ASP A 509 18.98 -13.82 23.79
N ARG A 510 17.79 -14.42 23.71
CA ARG A 510 16.80 -14.07 22.67
C ARG A 510 16.35 -12.61 22.73
N ILE A 511 16.23 -12.03 23.91
CA ILE A 511 15.92 -10.60 24.05
C ILE A 511 17.13 -9.72 23.73
N THR A 512 18.32 -10.14 24.11
CA THR A 512 19.52 -9.32 23.96
C THR A 512 20.12 -9.40 22.56
N PHE A 513 19.90 -10.50 21.83
CA PHE A 513 20.45 -10.72 20.48
C PHE A 513 19.96 -9.67 19.49
N GLY A 514 18.68 -9.30 19.51
CA GLY A 514 18.11 -8.31 18.61
C GLY A 514 18.88 -6.97 18.62
N LEU A 515 19.48 -6.58 19.73
CA LEU A 515 20.26 -5.34 19.86
C LEU A 515 21.66 -5.41 19.23
N VAL A 516 22.14 -6.58 18.90
CA VAL A 516 23.42 -6.73 18.16
C VAL A 516 23.31 -6.14 16.76
N TYR A 517 22.12 -6.20 16.16
CA TYR A 517 21.86 -5.71 14.79
C TYR A 517 20.81 -4.60 14.70
N ALA A 518 20.26 -4.13 15.83
CA ALA A 518 19.15 -3.15 15.86
C ALA A 518 19.43 -1.84 15.09
N PHE A 519 20.68 -1.54 14.79
CA PHE A 519 21.11 -0.32 14.07
C PHE A 519 21.77 -0.62 12.73
N SER A 520 21.70 -1.88 12.23
CA SER A 520 22.18 -2.22 10.89
C SER A 520 21.28 -1.70 9.79
N GLU A 521 20.00 -1.54 10.10
CA GLU A 521 18.94 -1.01 9.24
C GLU A 521 18.06 -0.03 10.04
N ASN A 522 17.19 0.71 9.36
CA ASN A 522 16.15 1.49 10.01
C ASN A 522 14.94 0.58 10.23
N PHE A 523 14.74 0.11 11.45
CA PHE A 523 13.73 -0.91 11.70
C PHE A 523 12.37 -0.37 12.12
N VAL A 524 11.31 -1.07 11.65
CA VAL A 524 9.98 -1.12 12.27
C VAL A 524 9.88 -2.44 13.02
N LEU A 525 9.36 -2.41 14.23
CA LEU A 525 9.12 -3.59 15.07
C LEU A 525 7.69 -4.08 14.80
N PRO A 526 7.48 -5.17 14.03
CA PRO A 526 6.13 -5.58 13.63
C PRO A 526 5.57 -6.63 14.62
N ILE A 527 4.37 -6.38 15.09
CA ILE A 527 3.44 -7.43 15.55
C ILE A 527 2.28 -7.38 14.57
N SER A 528 2.50 -7.97 13.39
CA SER A 528 1.66 -7.87 12.21
C SER A 528 0.53 -8.91 12.18
N HIS A 529 -0.30 -8.83 11.13
CA HIS A 529 -1.37 -9.79 10.85
C HIS A 529 -0.86 -11.24 10.75
N ASP A 530 0.33 -11.46 10.20
CA ASP A 530 0.92 -12.80 10.03
C ASP A 530 1.14 -13.56 11.33
N GLU A 531 1.27 -12.83 12.45
CA GLU A 531 1.55 -13.45 13.75
C GLU A 531 0.28 -13.94 14.47
N VAL A 532 -0.90 -13.69 13.95
CA VAL A 532 -2.17 -13.96 14.62
C VAL A 532 -3.15 -14.79 13.78
N VAL A 533 -2.61 -15.60 12.86
CA VAL A 533 -3.35 -16.45 11.92
C VAL A 533 -2.71 -17.84 11.79
N HIS A 534 -3.39 -18.74 11.11
CA HIS A 534 -2.88 -20.05 10.68
C HIS A 534 -2.40 -20.97 11.83
N GLY A 535 -3.10 -20.95 12.96
CA GLY A 535 -2.77 -21.79 14.10
C GLY A 535 -1.60 -21.27 14.96
N LYS A 536 -1.10 -20.07 14.69
CA LYS A 536 -0.07 -19.42 15.49
C LYS A 536 -0.60 -18.90 16.86
N GLY A 537 -1.92 -18.79 17.02
CA GLY A 537 -2.57 -18.16 18.17
C GLY A 537 -2.51 -16.63 18.10
N THR A 538 -2.78 -15.96 19.21
CA THR A 538 -2.62 -14.51 19.36
C THR A 538 -1.45 -14.21 20.30
N VAL A 539 -1.01 -12.95 20.37
CA VAL A 539 0.02 -12.56 21.34
C VAL A 539 -0.38 -13.01 22.76
N LEU A 540 -1.66 -12.84 23.13
CA LEU A 540 -2.17 -13.27 24.44
C LEU A 540 -2.12 -14.79 24.63
N THR A 541 -2.57 -15.55 23.64
CA THR A 541 -2.70 -17.03 23.81
C THR A 541 -1.36 -17.76 23.78
N ARG A 542 -0.32 -17.13 23.22
CA ARG A 542 1.07 -17.64 23.29
C ARG A 542 1.68 -17.49 24.69
N MET A 543 1.18 -16.57 25.52
CA MET A 543 1.75 -16.35 26.86
C MET A 543 1.39 -17.49 27.81
N PRO A 544 2.37 -18.03 28.57
CA PRO A 544 2.13 -19.10 29.54
C PRO A 544 1.50 -18.59 30.83
N GLY A 545 0.90 -19.49 31.58
CA GLY A 545 0.32 -19.21 32.89
C GLY A 545 -1.19 -19.05 32.87
N ASP A 546 -1.73 -18.56 33.99
CA ASP A 546 -3.14 -18.21 34.13
C ASP A 546 -3.48 -16.88 33.39
N ASP A 547 -4.74 -16.52 33.36
CA ASP A 547 -5.18 -15.31 32.65
C ASP A 547 -4.50 -14.05 33.18
N TRP A 548 -4.33 -13.88 34.49
CA TRP A 548 -3.64 -12.72 35.03
C TRP A 548 -2.19 -12.65 34.54
N GLN A 549 -1.47 -13.76 34.57
CA GLN A 549 -0.07 -13.85 34.13
C GLN A 549 0.07 -13.57 32.61
N ARG A 550 -0.87 -14.08 31.80
CA ARG A 550 -0.91 -13.83 30.36
C ARG A 550 -1.05 -12.34 30.06
N PHE A 551 -2.06 -11.70 30.63
CA PHE A 551 -2.29 -10.27 30.45
C PHE A 551 -1.15 -9.41 31.01
N ALA A 552 -0.62 -9.75 32.16
CA ALA A 552 0.53 -9.06 32.74
C ALA A 552 1.76 -9.16 31.83
N THR A 553 2.02 -10.35 31.23
CA THR A 553 3.12 -10.55 30.28
C THR A 553 2.91 -9.74 29.00
N VAL A 554 1.69 -9.69 28.45
CA VAL A 554 1.37 -8.87 27.27
C VAL A 554 1.60 -7.39 27.55
N ARG A 555 1.12 -6.89 28.69
CA ARG A 555 1.33 -5.50 29.10
C ARG A 555 2.82 -5.15 29.25
N ALA A 556 3.57 -6.02 29.91
CA ALA A 556 5.01 -5.86 30.07
C ALA A 556 5.74 -5.87 28.71
N TYR A 557 5.35 -6.76 27.81
CA TYR A 557 5.90 -6.87 26.47
C TYR A 557 5.67 -5.61 25.63
N TYR A 558 4.44 -5.12 25.56
CA TYR A 558 4.14 -3.91 24.79
C TYR A 558 4.90 -2.70 25.34
N ALA A 559 4.97 -2.52 26.63
CA ALA A 559 5.79 -1.46 27.19
C ALA A 559 7.30 -1.66 26.88
N MET A 560 7.82 -2.89 26.95
CA MET A 560 9.19 -3.17 26.51
C MET A 560 9.41 -2.81 25.03
N MET A 561 8.48 -3.18 24.15
CA MET A 561 8.53 -2.89 22.70
C MET A 561 8.55 -1.39 22.45
N TRP A 562 7.72 -0.59 23.13
CA TRP A 562 7.67 0.86 22.92
C TRP A 562 8.93 1.59 23.38
N ALA A 563 9.68 1.03 24.33
CA ALA A 563 10.97 1.54 24.76
C ALA A 563 12.16 0.98 23.94
N TYR A 564 11.95 -0.04 23.10
CA TYR A 564 13.00 -0.62 22.25
C TYR A 564 13.32 0.29 21.06
N PRO A 565 14.56 0.34 20.55
CA PRO A 565 14.90 1.11 19.32
C PRO A 565 14.11 0.59 18.11
N GLY A 566 13.62 1.50 17.28
CA GLY A 566 12.81 1.19 16.08
C GLY A 566 11.39 1.73 16.17
N LYS A 567 10.73 1.85 15.03
CA LYS A 567 9.32 2.27 14.92
C LYS A 567 8.40 1.12 15.32
N LYS A 568 7.14 1.38 15.62
CA LYS A 568 6.20 0.43 16.24
C LYS A 568 5.09 0.08 15.27
N LEU A 569 4.73 -1.20 15.17
CA LEU A 569 3.57 -1.65 14.43
C LEU A 569 2.80 -2.69 15.25
N LEU A 570 1.49 -2.49 15.34
CA LEU A 570 0.58 -3.41 16.02
C LEU A 570 -0.65 -3.66 15.14
N PHE A 571 -0.92 -4.93 14.86
CA PHE A 571 -2.11 -5.33 14.13
C PHE A 571 -3.38 -5.18 14.96
N MET A 572 -4.46 -4.78 14.31
CA MET A 572 -5.79 -4.60 14.93
C MET A 572 -6.22 -5.80 15.79
N GLY A 573 -6.83 -5.50 16.93
CA GLY A 573 -7.27 -6.50 17.93
C GLY A 573 -6.20 -6.87 18.96
N GLN A 574 -4.92 -6.62 18.66
CA GLN A 574 -3.84 -6.89 19.61
C GLN A 574 -3.74 -5.80 20.69
N GLU A 575 -4.22 -4.59 20.40
CA GLU A 575 -4.25 -3.47 21.34
C GLU A 575 -5.17 -3.70 22.55
N PHE A 576 -6.15 -4.59 22.42
CA PHE A 576 -6.97 -5.06 23.55
C PHE A 576 -6.78 -6.56 23.84
N ALA A 577 -5.71 -7.16 23.29
CA ALA A 577 -5.34 -8.56 23.48
C ALA A 577 -6.46 -9.55 23.13
N GLN A 578 -6.99 -9.48 21.93
CA GLN A 578 -8.01 -10.41 21.42
C GLN A 578 -7.60 -11.87 21.66
N ARG A 579 -8.57 -12.73 22.06
CA ARG A 579 -8.29 -14.15 22.37
C ARG A 579 -8.27 -15.04 21.13
N GLY A 580 -9.21 -14.82 20.21
CA GLY A 580 -9.31 -15.59 18.97
C GLY A 580 -8.32 -15.09 17.93
N GLU A 581 -7.81 -16.02 17.12
CA GLU A 581 -7.08 -15.64 15.90
C GLU A 581 -7.93 -14.73 15.03
N TRP A 582 -7.26 -13.87 14.27
CA TRP A 582 -7.91 -13.02 13.32
C TRP A 582 -8.55 -13.86 12.20
N SER A 583 -9.69 -13.39 11.69
CA SER A 583 -10.38 -13.91 10.52
C SER A 583 -10.92 -12.75 9.69
N GLU A 584 -10.71 -12.81 8.40
CA GLU A 584 -11.24 -11.83 7.45
C GLU A 584 -12.76 -11.89 7.31
N GLU A 585 -13.39 -12.98 7.74
CA GLU A 585 -14.84 -13.23 7.58
C GLU A 585 -15.72 -12.51 8.59
N ARG A 586 -15.16 -12.00 9.68
CA ARG A 586 -15.92 -11.43 10.82
C ARG A 586 -15.24 -10.21 11.41
N SER A 587 -16.01 -9.43 12.19
CA SER A 587 -15.48 -8.35 13.02
C SER A 587 -14.50 -8.86 14.07
N LEU A 588 -13.62 -7.97 14.54
CA LEU A 588 -12.89 -8.18 15.79
C LEU A 588 -13.86 -8.43 16.96
N ASP A 589 -13.37 -9.10 17.99
CA ASP A 589 -14.14 -9.46 19.20
C ASP A 589 -14.30 -8.26 20.16
N TRP A 590 -14.84 -7.14 19.67
CA TRP A 590 -14.99 -5.87 20.40
C TRP A 590 -15.68 -6.01 21.76
N HIS A 591 -16.57 -6.98 21.92
CA HIS A 591 -17.27 -7.27 23.16
C HIS A 591 -16.33 -7.64 24.32
N LEU A 592 -15.12 -8.13 24.05
CA LEU A 592 -14.13 -8.48 25.07
C LEU A 592 -13.72 -7.30 25.93
N ILE A 593 -13.74 -6.07 25.39
CA ILE A 593 -13.38 -4.85 26.11
C ILE A 593 -14.31 -4.62 27.32
N ASP A 594 -15.56 -5.08 27.20
CA ASP A 594 -16.57 -4.93 28.26
C ASP A 594 -16.68 -6.16 29.19
N MET A 595 -15.98 -7.26 28.88
CA MET A 595 -16.03 -8.50 29.66
C MET A 595 -15.14 -8.54 30.91
N GLY A 596 -14.47 -7.44 31.26
CA GLY A 596 -13.64 -7.39 32.43
C GLY A 596 -12.46 -6.41 32.35
N PRO A 597 -11.66 -6.28 33.40
CA PRO A 597 -10.63 -5.25 33.49
C PRO A 597 -9.42 -5.50 32.57
N HIS A 598 -9.15 -6.74 32.18
CA HIS A 598 -7.88 -7.08 31.51
C HIS A 598 -7.81 -6.60 30.08
N HIS A 599 -8.85 -6.83 29.26
CA HIS A 599 -8.89 -6.36 27.86
C HIS A 599 -8.92 -4.83 27.81
N ARG A 600 -9.79 -4.20 28.58
CA ARG A 600 -9.85 -2.75 28.71
C ARG A 600 -8.55 -2.16 29.26
N GLY A 601 -7.96 -2.79 30.27
CA GLY A 601 -6.68 -2.37 30.83
C GLY A 601 -5.53 -2.44 29.85
N THR A 602 -5.48 -3.48 29.01
CA THR A 602 -4.49 -3.57 27.93
C THR A 602 -4.69 -2.48 26.89
N GLN A 603 -5.93 -2.21 26.49
CA GLN A 603 -6.26 -1.12 25.55
C GLN A 603 -5.83 0.24 26.11
N LEU A 604 -6.13 0.52 27.39
CA LEU A 604 -5.72 1.76 28.05
C LEU A 604 -4.19 1.87 28.10
N LEU A 605 -3.50 0.78 28.40
CA LEU A 605 -2.03 0.76 28.40
C LEU A 605 -1.47 1.12 27.03
N VAL A 606 -1.95 0.46 25.95
CA VAL A 606 -1.48 0.75 24.59
C VAL A 606 -1.72 2.21 24.22
N ARG A 607 -2.86 2.77 24.60
CA ARG A 607 -3.16 4.20 24.41
C ARG A 607 -2.13 5.09 25.13
N GLU A 608 -1.84 4.79 26.41
CA GLU A 608 -0.92 5.61 27.21
C GLU A 608 0.53 5.48 26.77
N ILE A 609 0.99 4.29 26.37
CA ILE A 609 2.35 4.14 25.84
C ILE A 609 2.51 4.82 24.48
N ASN A 610 1.48 4.86 23.63
CA ASN A 610 1.47 5.65 22.42
C ASN A 610 1.61 7.15 22.72
N GLN A 611 0.87 7.65 23.71
CA GLN A 611 0.96 9.06 24.12
C GLN A 611 2.36 9.38 24.68
N LEU A 612 2.89 8.53 25.58
CA LEU A 612 4.23 8.67 26.11
C LEU A 612 5.30 8.64 25.01
N TYR A 613 5.17 7.76 24.02
CA TYR A 613 6.07 7.67 22.89
C TYR A 613 6.08 8.95 22.05
N ARG A 614 4.91 9.52 21.78
CA ARG A 614 4.77 10.78 21.05
C ARG A 614 5.36 11.97 21.80
N ASP A 615 5.12 12.04 23.10
CA ASP A 615 5.47 13.21 23.92
C ASP A 615 6.89 13.18 24.44
N THR A 616 7.58 12.00 24.38
CA THR A 616 8.89 11.80 24.99
C THR A 616 9.96 11.61 23.91
N VAL A 617 10.67 12.67 23.59
CA VAL A 617 11.69 12.72 22.51
C VAL A 617 12.72 11.60 22.64
N ALA A 618 13.13 11.24 23.86
CA ALA A 618 14.09 10.16 24.13
C ALA A 618 13.61 8.79 23.64
N LEU A 619 12.32 8.57 23.45
CA LEU A 619 11.78 7.27 23.00
C LEU A 619 11.75 7.10 21.49
N HIS A 620 11.89 8.18 20.70
CA HIS A 620 11.73 8.10 19.26
C HIS A 620 12.77 8.81 18.40
N ALA A 621 13.39 9.92 18.90
CA ALA A 621 14.22 10.77 18.06
C ALA A 621 15.52 10.09 17.57
N ARG A 622 15.98 9.07 18.30
CA ARG A 622 17.16 8.27 17.97
C ARG A 622 16.85 6.78 17.86
N ASP A 623 15.72 6.43 17.27
CA ASP A 623 15.32 5.02 17.07
C ASP A 623 16.27 4.28 16.12
N CYS A 624 16.88 5.00 15.16
CA CYS A 624 17.78 4.45 14.16
C CYS A 624 19.26 4.81 14.44
N ASP A 625 19.59 5.30 15.64
CA ASP A 625 20.92 5.76 16.03
C ASP A 625 21.38 5.03 17.28
N PRO A 626 22.56 4.35 17.26
CA PRO A 626 23.09 3.62 18.43
C PRO A 626 23.30 4.51 19.65
N GLU A 627 23.53 5.81 19.48
CA GLU A 627 23.64 6.74 20.61
C GLU A 627 22.31 6.94 21.37
N GLY A 628 21.17 6.54 20.79
CA GLY A 628 19.85 6.56 21.41
C GLY A 628 19.64 5.45 22.45
N PHE A 629 20.56 4.50 22.60
CA PHE A 629 20.40 3.32 23.43
C PHE A 629 21.66 2.97 24.25
N ARG A 630 21.45 2.57 25.50
CA ARG A 630 22.52 1.99 26.33
C ARG A 630 21.95 0.96 27.30
N TRP A 631 22.53 -0.24 27.31
CA TRP A 631 22.24 -1.23 28.34
C TRP A 631 22.59 -0.74 29.75
N ILE A 632 21.73 -1.03 30.71
CA ILE A 632 21.97 -0.89 32.16
C ILE A 632 22.10 -2.26 32.78
N VAL A 633 21.11 -3.16 32.55
CA VAL A 633 21.11 -4.56 33.02
C VAL A 633 20.87 -5.44 31.80
N VAL A 634 21.89 -6.22 31.42
CA VAL A 634 21.87 -7.07 30.23
C VAL A 634 21.99 -8.54 30.55
N ASP A 635 22.49 -8.91 31.75
CA ASP A 635 22.94 -10.25 32.11
C ASP A 635 22.28 -10.84 33.38
N ASP A 636 21.27 -10.17 33.92
CA ASP A 636 20.51 -10.71 35.10
C ASP A 636 19.49 -11.77 34.64
N ARG A 637 20.05 -12.85 34.08
CA ARG A 637 19.26 -13.99 33.57
C ARG A 637 18.54 -14.77 34.67
N GLU A 638 19.13 -14.83 35.85
CA GLU A 638 18.54 -15.59 36.96
C GLU A 638 17.22 -14.99 37.42
N GLN A 639 17.08 -13.68 37.31
CA GLN A 639 15.84 -12.97 37.66
C GLN A 639 15.02 -12.56 36.45
N SER A 640 15.51 -12.82 35.21
CA SER A 640 14.89 -12.41 33.94
C SER A 640 14.56 -10.91 33.92
N ILE A 641 15.53 -10.09 34.33
CA ILE A 641 15.43 -8.63 34.36
C ILE A 641 16.25 -8.03 33.23
N PHE A 642 15.67 -7.06 32.56
CA PHE A 642 16.32 -6.24 31.52
C PHE A 642 16.12 -4.78 31.86
N ALA A 643 17.18 -3.98 31.69
CA ALA A 643 17.05 -2.54 31.81
C ALA A 643 17.97 -1.82 30.81
N TRP A 644 17.46 -0.73 30.24
CA TRP A 644 18.23 0.13 29.34
C TRP A 644 17.85 1.59 29.45
N LEU A 645 18.73 2.42 28.97
CA LEU A 645 18.58 3.86 28.87
C LEU A 645 18.21 4.23 27.43
N ARG A 646 17.23 5.10 27.27
CA ARG A 646 16.93 5.80 26.03
C ARG A 646 17.32 7.27 26.19
N THR A 647 17.99 7.79 25.15
CA THR A 647 18.43 9.19 25.11
C THR A 647 17.87 9.86 23.86
N GLY A 648 17.41 11.10 24.03
CA GLY A 648 16.97 11.96 22.94
C GLY A 648 18.11 12.85 22.41
N ARG A 649 17.76 14.06 22.03
CA ARG A 649 18.71 15.11 21.64
C ARG A 649 19.41 15.69 22.88
N GLU A 650 20.45 16.47 22.66
CA GLU A 650 21.13 17.17 23.76
C GLU A 650 20.13 18.07 24.51
N GLY A 651 20.05 17.88 25.83
CA GLY A 651 19.10 18.60 26.70
C GLY A 651 17.80 17.88 26.98
N ASP A 652 17.45 16.83 26.24
CA ASP A 652 16.26 16.04 26.53
C ASP A 652 16.46 15.16 27.76
N ALA A 653 15.40 15.01 28.57
CA ALA A 653 15.42 14.15 29.72
C ALA A 653 15.54 12.67 29.29
N PRO A 654 16.50 11.91 29.85
CA PRO A 654 16.64 10.49 29.52
C PRO A 654 15.51 9.66 30.13
N VAL A 655 15.21 8.53 29.48
CA VAL A 655 14.24 7.53 29.97
C VAL A 655 14.96 6.23 30.26
N VAL A 656 14.73 5.69 31.47
CA VAL A 656 15.16 4.35 31.84
C VAL A 656 13.96 3.42 31.82
N MET A 657 14.05 2.34 31.06
CA MET A 657 13.12 1.24 31.07
C MET A 657 13.72 0.09 31.91
N ILE A 658 12.91 -0.55 32.74
CA ILE A 658 13.25 -1.80 33.42
C ILE A 658 12.07 -2.77 33.37
N ALA A 659 12.33 -4.02 33.01
CA ALA A 659 11.33 -5.09 32.91
C ALA A 659 11.70 -6.29 33.79
N ASN A 660 10.69 -6.83 34.50
CA ASN A 660 10.75 -8.09 35.22
C ASN A 660 9.81 -9.11 34.54
N PHE A 661 10.38 -10.11 33.88
CA PHE A 661 9.61 -11.15 33.20
C PHE A 661 9.40 -12.40 34.04
N THR A 662 9.39 -12.27 35.40
CA THR A 662 9.01 -13.33 36.32
C THR A 662 7.76 -12.95 37.13
N PRO A 663 6.94 -13.93 37.58
CA PRO A 663 5.81 -13.65 38.46
C PRO A 663 6.23 -13.39 39.93
N VAL A 664 7.51 -13.10 40.16
CA VAL A 664 8.05 -12.83 41.48
C VAL A 664 8.41 -11.36 41.59
N PRO A 665 7.78 -10.62 42.53
CA PRO A 665 8.15 -9.22 42.76
C PRO A 665 9.59 -9.12 43.29
N ARG A 666 10.28 -8.02 42.97
CA ARG A 666 11.65 -7.74 43.39
C ARG A 666 11.70 -6.43 44.18
N PRO A 667 11.47 -6.44 45.48
CA PRO A 667 11.66 -5.24 46.28
C PRO A 667 13.15 -4.91 46.43
N ASN A 668 13.45 -3.63 46.56
CA ASN A 668 14.80 -3.10 46.79
C ASN A 668 15.83 -3.54 45.71
N TYR A 669 15.36 -3.66 44.44
CA TYR A 669 16.27 -3.94 43.33
C TYR A 669 17.14 -2.70 43.05
N ARG A 670 18.44 -2.84 43.15
CA ARG A 670 19.35 -1.71 42.91
C ARG A 670 19.55 -1.46 41.45
N LEU A 671 19.04 -0.32 40.95
CA LEU A 671 19.11 0.09 39.54
C LEU A 671 20.14 1.23 39.37
N GLY A 672 21.13 1.03 38.49
CA GLY A 672 22.06 2.09 38.06
C GLY A 672 21.34 3.17 37.27
N LEU A 673 21.67 4.42 37.51
CA LEU A 673 21.07 5.59 36.85
C LEU A 673 22.15 6.59 36.43
N PRO A 674 21.99 7.29 35.29
CA PRO A 674 23.02 8.20 34.79
C PRO A 674 23.19 9.47 35.61
N LEU A 675 22.16 9.86 36.39
CA LEU A 675 22.12 11.09 37.17
C LEU A 675 21.57 10.82 38.55
N ALA A 676 22.14 11.47 39.57
CA ALA A 676 21.57 11.52 40.91
C ALA A 676 20.35 12.45 40.95
N GLY A 677 19.48 12.30 41.96
CA GLY A 677 18.30 13.11 42.11
C GLY A 677 17.00 12.34 41.93
N ARG A 678 15.92 13.04 41.66
CA ARG A 678 14.58 12.46 41.53
C ARG A 678 14.38 11.87 40.12
N TRP A 679 13.83 10.63 40.11
CA TRP A 679 13.40 9.93 38.89
C TRP A 679 11.90 9.66 39.01
N ARG A 680 11.10 10.29 38.22
CA ARG A 680 9.64 10.12 38.18
C ARG A 680 9.30 8.83 37.44
N GLU A 681 8.45 8.00 38.03
CA GLU A 681 7.86 6.84 37.35
C GLU A 681 6.82 7.35 36.35
N MET A 682 7.09 7.19 35.06
CA MET A 682 6.21 7.62 33.96
C MET A 682 5.18 6.57 33.61
N LEU A 683 5.56 5.30 33.76
CA LEU A 683 4.73 4.14 33.42
C LEU A 683 5.01 3.02 34.42
N ASN A 684 3.93 2.34 34.81
CA ASN A 684 3.97 1.09 35.54
C ASN A 684 2.89 0.15 34.99
N THR A 685 3.28 -0.89 34.27
CA THR A 685 2.32 -1.81 33.63
C THR A 685 1.54 -2.69 34.63
N ASP A 686 1.94 -2.70 35.92
CA ASP A 686 1.21 -3.37 37.00
C ASP A 686 0.25 -2.44 37.76
N ALA A 687 0.02 -1.22 37.28
CA ALA A 687 -0.97 -0.34 37.90
C ALA A 687 -2.39 -0.93 37.76
N GLU A 688 -3.21 -0.70 38.80
CA GLU A 688 -4.58 -1.23 38.89
C GLU A 688 -5.45 -0.83 37.71
N ILE A 689 -5.25 0.39 37.19
CA ILE A 689 -5.99 0.90 36.02
C ILE A 689 -5.83 0.02 34.75
N TYR A 690 -4.73 -0.72 34.65
CA TYR A 690 -4.47 -1.69 33.58
C TYR A 690 -4.84 -3.12 33.94
N GLY A 691 -5.43 -3.34 35.14
CA GLY A 691 -5.74 -4.66 35.66
C GLY A 691 -4.54 -5.36 36.30
N GLY A 692 -3.53 -4.61 36.76
CA GLY A 692 -2.40 -5.07 37.53
C GLY A 692 -2.69 -5.16 39.04
N SER A 693 -1.66 -5.49 39.81
CA SER A 693 -1.77 -5.63 41.28
C SER A 693 -1.61 -4.31 42.06
N GLY A 694 -1.22 -3.23 41.40
CA GLY A 694 -0.96 -1.93 42.01
C GLY A 694 0.38 -1.81 42.75
N MET A 695 1.28 -2.78 42.56
CA MET A 695 2.64 -2.70 43.12
C MET A 695 3.48 -1.69 42.35
N GLY A 696 4.33 -0.88 43.00
CA GLY A 696 5.16 0.13 42.32
C GLY A 696 5.98 0.97 43.31
N ASN A 697 6.39 2.17 42.85
CA ASN A 697 7.33 3.05 43.54
C ASN A 697 6.71 4.39 43.98
N LEU A 698 5.40 4.43 44.15
CA LEU A 698 4.66 5.61 44.61
C LEU A 698 4.93 6.86 43.74
N GLY A 699 5.17 6.66 42.43
CA GLY A 699 5.35 7.67 41.41
C GLY A 699 6.77 8.25 41.24
N SER A 700 7.74 7.89 42.11
CA SER A 700 9.14 8.30 41.93
C SER A 700 10.11 7.54 42.83
N VAL A 701 11.40 7.54 42.43
CA VAL A 701 12.53 7.06 43.24
C VAL A 701 13.59 8.16 43.28
N THR A 702 14.43 8.13 44.34
CA THR A 702 15.54 9.07 44.49
C THR A 702 16.88 8.34 44.29
N ALA A 703 17.66 8.73 43.29
CA ALA A 703 18.97 8.19 43.06
C ALA A 703 20.04 8.93 43.88
N ALA A 704 20.83 8.14 44.64
CA ALA A 704 22.02 8.63 45.36
C ALA A 704 23.25 8.55 44.44
N ASN A 705 24.30 9.33 44.75
CA ASN A 705 25.63 9.22 44.17
C ASN A 705 26.34 7.93 44.63
N ALA A 706 25.77 6.79 44.25
CA ALA A 706 26.27 5.47 44.60
C ALA A 706 26.35 4.64 43.29
N PRO A 707 27.51 4.37 42.72
CA PRO A 707 27.65 3.71 41.43
C PRO A 707 27.04 2.30 41.43
N ALA A 708 26.34 1.99 40.29
CA ALA A 708 25.85 0.64 40.01
C ALA A 708 25.74 0.46 38.47
N HIS A 709 25.90 -0.77 37.99
CA HIS A 709 25.80 -1.14 36.56
C HIS A 709 26.60 -0.24 35.62
N GLY A 710 27.79 0.21 36.06
CA GLY A 710 28.63 1.12 35.27
C GLY A 710 28.12 2.56 35.13
N LEU A 711 27.14 2.96 35.96
CA LEU A 711 26.58 4.31 36.02
C LEU A 711 26.92 4.99 37.35
N PRO A 712 27.00 6.34 37.43
CA PRO A 712 27.50 7.07 38.59
C PRO A 712 26.53 7.13 39.76
N ALA A 713 25.26 6.91 39.52
CA ALA A 713 24.22 6.96 40.56
C ALA A 713 23.39 5.66 40.58
N SER A 714 22.61 5.45 41.60
CA SER A 714 21.66 4.34 41.68
C SER A 714 20.51 4.62 42.66
N ALA A 715 19.39 3.94 42.45
CA ALA A 715 18.24 3.92 43.32
C ALA A 715 17.81 2.48 43.64
N GLU A 716 17.17 2.27 44.77
CA GLU A 716 16.42 1.05 45.04
C GLU A 716 15.02 1.19 44.46
N VAL A 717 14.61 0.21 43.64
CA VAL A 717 13.32 0.19 42.98
C VAL A 717 12.55 -1.10 43.37
N THR A 718 11.24 -0.99 43.46
CA THR A 718 10.36 -2.15 43.56
C THR A 718 9.94 -2.53 42.14
N LEU A 719 10.31 -3.75 41.70
CA LEU A 719 9.88 -4.30 40.43
C LEU A 719 8.66 -5.19 40.64
N PRO A 720 7.49 -4.82 40.14
CA PRO A 720 6.30 -5.66 40.19
C PRO A 720 6.50 -6.96 39.39
N PRO A 721 5.68 -7.98 39.64
CA PRO A 721 5.73 -9.23 38.88
C PRO A 721 5.23 -9.01 37.43
N LEU A 722 5.91 -9.63 36.46
CA LEU A 722 5.54 -9.56 35.03
C LEU A 722 5.22 -8.13 34.59
N ALA A 723 6.12 -7.21 34.88
CA ALA A 723 5.89 -5.78 34.63
C ALA A 723 7.09 -5.05 34.05
N THR A 724 6.79 -3.97 33.34
CA THR A 724 7.76 -3.01 32.81
C THR A 724 7.47 -1.64 33.40
N LEU A 725 8.53 -0.95 33.83
CA LEU A 725 8.49 0.40 34.39
C LEU A 725 9.31 1.35 33.52
N TYR A 726 8.86 2.62 33.42
CA TYR A 726 9.64 3.71 32.83
C TYR A 726 9.90 4.77 33.89
N PHE A 727 11.13 5.25 33.92
CA PHE A 727 11.54 6.37 34.77
C PHE A 727 12.18 7.47 33.92
N THR A 728 11.89 8.73 34.22
CA THR A 728 12.55 9.91 33.62
C THR A 728 13.14 10.79 34.71
N TRP A 729 14.31 11.38 34.43
CA TRP A 729 14.95 12.27 35.37
C TRP A 729 14.24 13.61 35.43
N GLU A 730 14.04 14.12 36.66
CA GLU A 730 13.53 15.47 36.91
C GLU A 730 14.66 16.34 37.47
N PRO A 731 15.04 17.44 36.78
CA PRO A 731 15.99 18.39 37.34
C PRO A 731 15.45 18.96 38.67
N GLY A 732 16.24 18.92 39.71
CA GLY A 732 15.92 19.58 40.96
C GLY A 732 15.68 21.09 40.74
N PRO A 733 14.98 21.76 41.69
CA PRO A 733 14.84 23.22 41.59
C PRO A 733 16.22 23.84 41.39
N ALA A 734 16.35 24.70 40.38
CA ALA A 734 17.62 25.38 40.11
C ALA A 734 18.10 26.07 41.40
N GLU A 735 19.32 25.75 41.87
CA GLU A 735 19.90 26.48 42.98
C GLU A 735 19.88 27.97 42.63
N PRO A 736 19.35 28.84 43.50
CA PRO A 736 19.38 30.26 43.23
C PRO A 736 20.82 30.68 43.02
N PRO A 737 21.13 31.54 42.04
CA PRO A 737 22.49 31.91 41.74
C PRO A 737 23.13 32.45 43.02
N LEU A 738 24.23 31.82 43.46
CA LEU A 738 25.04 32.25 44.63
C LEU A 738 25.21 33.75 44.53
N ALA A 739 24.63 34.47 45.47
CA ALA A 739 24.76 35.93 45.56
C ALA A 739 26.26 36.25 45.63
N LYS A 740 26.81 36.89 44.59
CA LYS A 740 28.19 37.37 44.59
C LYS A 740 28.40 38.18 45.84
N ALA A 741 29.21 37.66 46.80
CA ALA A 741 29.58 38.37 48.00
C ALA A 741 30.17 39.73 47.58
N ARG A 742 29.50 40.81 47.93
CA ARG A 742 30.01 42.21 47.77
C ARG A 742 31.28 42.29 48.60
N ARG A 743 32.42 42.34 47.97
CA ARG A 743 33.68 42.77 48.59
C ARG A 743 33.55 44.22 49.04
N THR A 744 33.30 44.42 50.32
CA THR A 744 33.40 45.74 50.94
C THR A 744 34.87 46.13 50.98
N VAL A 745 35.27 47.08 50.11
CA VAL A 745 36.56 47.74 50.15
C VAL A 745 36.47 48.74 51.30
N ARG A 746 37.13 48.45 52.44
CA ARG A 746 37.45 49.42 53.48
C ARG A 746 38.42 50.44 52.94
N LYS A 747 37.98 51.66 52.70
CA LYS A 747 38.85 52.83 52.54
C LYS A 747 39.53 53.09 53.89
N GLN A 748 40.87 52.94 53.94
CA GLN A 748 41.68 53.56 55.01
C GLN A 748 41.81 55.02 54.66
N THR A 749 41.37 55.92 55.52
CA THR A 749 41.66 57.36 55.56
C THR A 749 42.86 57.56 56.49
N ASN A 750 43.92 58.14 55.98
CA ASN A 750 44.90 58.99 56.69
C ASN A 750 44.45 60.40 56.65
#